data_992441a56270cd566d22b0447e05dd9e
#
_entry.id   992441a56270cd566d22b0447e05dd9e
#
_cell.length_a   1.000
_cell.length_b   1.000
_cell.length_c   1.000
_cell.angle_alpha   90.00
_cell.angle_beta   90.00
_cell.angle_gamma   90.00
#
_symmetry.space_group_name_H-M   'P 1'
#
loop_
_entity.id
_entity.type
_entity.pdbx_description
1 polymer ?
#
loop_
_entity_poly.entity_id
_entity_poly.type
_entity_poly.pdbx_seq_one_letter_code
_entity_poly.pdbx_strand_id
1 'polypeptide(L)'
;AKTLVISFIGMQSQEVSIKPTINIVLKPDTETLDEVVVIAYGTAKKESLTGSISVVDNKKIEKRITTSVTGALEGAAPGVQVNNTYGEPGKAPTIRIRGFGTLVSGASEPLYVVDGVPFDGNMAELNSNDIASMSILKDAASAALYGNRAANGVVLITTKSGHATNKPSITLQMNQGIYNRGIPEYDRLDADRWMEASWMAKKYAMMSNKGMSATEAGQYATEHLITESIGRNIYNAADNQLFDANGKLTASRLSGYDDLDWADAIERNGHRQDYNLSASTSGEKYSIYSSIGYLKEKGYVKATDYERYSGRINSTFTPNKWFKGGVNLTGSWTKRNYNDNATGSYYSNPFYITRYMAPVYPVYMHNADGSYQLDENGEKIYDTTSPYLGNRNIAYEMLFNKEESIRNVLGGQAFATITLPLGLSVTVKGDLNNSTSNNKKYDNPKIGDGATNGGRLTSYAYQYRTVTLQQILNWNYQFKEIHNIEAMIAHESYSWERKYTSGMNTGMAVDGNLTMGNFLTNSYFNGSDDEDKTESYLARVKYNYDNRYFIEGSFRRDGSSRFHKDNRWGNFYSVGASWNMKNEAFLKDVEWVDHLKMRASYGEVGNNMGVSYYGHMALYTIDKNGGNPALLKKSLAAPDIKWETTQTVDVAVEGRLFNKLNFQIGYFDKRSKDLLFEVRLPLSAGSYPWQDKVMNLTQYKNIGTVSNRGWEISLNADAIDSKDWKWNIGVDATFLKNEIVKLPDGKDILHGMQNYSEGHSIYEFYTYHFEGVDQLTGTSLYTLDPEQKVKAEEAGALVNINGQDYATATSYAQRKWAGSALPTVYGSISSALSWKNWNLNMLFTYSLGGKTYDGSYSSLMGVSESGAAGSAYHKDILNSWNGAPAGMTETSPNRIDPNGIPRIDYYKSSDLNATSDRWLVSSSYLVFKNLSLSYELPKKWMKNLGIEGLMLNAGVENLFTLTARKGLNPQYSFNGGSDDTYVTARVYNFGLTVKF
;
A
#
# COMPACT_ATOMS: atom_id res chain seq x y z
N ALA A 1 42.78 2.48 -49.95
CA ALA A 1 42.69 2.63 -48.49
C ALA A 1 43.93 2.00 -47.88
N LYS A 2 44.52 2.61 -46.85
CA LYS A 2 45.67 2.05 -46.12
C LYS A 2 45.21 1.41 -44.82
N THR A 3 44.01 1.70 -44.36
CA THR A 3 43.39 1.20 -43.12
C THR A 3 42.00 0.63 -43.34
N LEU A 4 41.63 -0.35 -42.58
CA LEU A 4 40.31 -0.97 -42.48
C LEU A 4 39.75 -0.69 -41.10
N VAL A 5 38.54 -0.15 -41.03
CA VAL A 5 37.79 0.03 -39.78
C VAL A 5 36.89 -1.19 -39.61
N ILE A 6 37.06 -1.92 -38.50
CA ILE A 6 36.26 -3.08 -38.17
C ILE A 6 35.40 -2.74 -36.95
N SER A 7 34.09 -2.84 -37.10
CA SER A 7 33.11 -2.62 -36.04
C SER A 7 32.16 -3.82 -35.95
N PHE A 8 31.78 -4.17 -34.76
CA PHE A 8 30.73 -5.15 -34.46
C PHE A 8 29.86 -4.61 -33.34
N ILE A 9 28.58 -4.87 -33.40
CA ILE A 9 27.63 -4.39 -32.39
C ILE A 9 28.06 -4.90 -31.00
N GLY A 10 28.27 -3.99 -30.05
CA GLY A 10 28.74 -4.28 -28.70
C GLY A 10 30.26 -4.47 -28.56
N MET A 11 31.03 -4.10 -29.58
CA MET A 11 32.50 -4.13 -29.59
C MET A 11 33.09 -2.79 -29.99
N GLN A 12 34.24 -2.45 -29.41
CA GLN A 12 34.98 -1.24 -29.79
C GLN A 12 35.48 -1.34 -31.25
N SER A 13 35.19 -0.35 -32.04
CA SER A 13 35.72 -0.26 -33.41
C SER A 13 37.22 -0.13 -33.38
N GLN A 14 37.93 -0.92 -34.22
CA GLN A 14 39.39 -0.84 -34.37
C GLN A 14 39.77 -0.49 -35.79
N GLU A 15 40.70 0.45 -35.91
CA GLU A 15 41.39 0.73 -37.16
C GLU A 15 42.66 -0.12 -37.28
N VAL A 16 42.77 -0.87 -38.34
CA VAL A 16 43.96 -1.72 -38.62
C VAL A 16 44.47 -1.52 -39.98
N SER A 17 45.76 -1.53 -40.15
CA SER A 17 46.42 -1.46 -41.45
C SER A 17 46.12 -2.71 -42.29
N ILE A 18 45.78 -2.55 -43.54
CA ILE A 18 45.48 -3.65 -44.45
C ILE A 18 46.69 -4.56 -44.64
N LYS A 19 46.53 -5.85 -44.30
CA LYS A 19 47.48 -6.94 -44.50
C LYS A 19 46.77 -8.10 -45.16
N PRO A 20 47.52 -9.03 -45.81
CA PRO A 20 46.92 -10.20 -46.49
C PRO A 20 46.04 -11.09 -45.59
N THR A 21 46.36 -11.16 -44.30
CA THR A 21 45.57 -11.82 -43.28
C THR A 21 45.57 -10.93 -42.05
N ILE A 22 44.38 -10.63 -41.54
CA ILE A 22 44.16 -9.77 -40.38
C ILE A 22 43.37 -10.58 -39.31
N ASN A 23 44.01 -10.91 -38.24
CA ASN A 23 43.37 -11.52 -37.05
C ASN A 23 43.10 -10.39 -36.04
N ILE A 24 41.85 -10.15 -35.73
CA ILE A 24 41.45 -9.10 -34.79
C ILE A 24 40.64 -9.70 -33.65
N VAL A 25 41.01 -9.33 -32.46
CA VAL A 25 40.20 -9.55 -31.25
C VAL A 25 39.61 -8.19 -30.92
N LEU A 26 38.33 -8.02 -31.27
CA LEU A 26 37.58 -6.84 -30.83
C LEU A 26 37.37 -6.95 -29.31
N LYS A 27 37.69 -5.89 -28.59
CA LYS A 27 37.34 -5.77 -27.16
C LYS A 27 35.85 -5.47 -27.06
N PRO A 28 35.16 -6.06 -26.08
CA PRO A 28 33.80 -5.63 -25.79
C PRO A 28 33.79 -4.12 -25.61
N ASP A 29 32.84 -3.47 -26.23
CA ASP A 29 32.54 -2.08 -25.94
C ASP A 29 31.97 -2.03 -24.54
N THR A 30 32.81 -1.69 -23.55
CA THR A 30 32.41 -1.45 -22.17
C THR A 30 31.85 -0.05 -22.01
N GLU A 31 31.77 0.75 -23.08
CA GLU A 31 30.78 1.81 -23.11
C GLU A 31 29.44 1.13 -22.88
N THR A 32 28.97 1.22 -21.63
CA THR A 32 27.59 0.96 -21.27
C THR A 32 26.75 1.51 -22.39
N LEU A 33 26.03 0.64 -23.13
CA LEU A 33 24.96 1.05 -24.04
C LEU A 33 24.29 2.20 -23.33
N ASP A 34 24.34 3.40 -23.91
CA ASP A 34 23.82 4.63 -23.33
C ASP A 34 22.44 4.29 -22.75
N GLU A 35 22.37 4.12 -21.42
CA GLU A 35 21.12 3.73 -20.74
C GLU A 35 20.12 4.85 -20.97
N VAL A 36 19.26 4.65 -21.98
CA VAL A 36 18.23 5.62 -22.36
C VAL A 36 17.09 5.49 -21.35
N VAL A 37 16.87 6.56 -20.64
CA VAL A 37 15.80 6.68 -19.65
C VAL A 37 14.63 7.41 -20.27
N VAL A 38 13.43 6.86 -20.11
CA VAL A 38 12.19 7.57 -20.45
C VAL A 38 11.96 8.66 -19.42
N ILE A 39 11.79 9.87 -19.89
CA ILE A 39 11.50 11.07 -19.12
C ILE A 39 10.20 11.71 -19.63
N ALA A 40 9.75 12.79 -18.99
CA ALA A 40 8.61 13.56 -19.46
C ALA A 40 8.79 14.01 -20.92
N TYR A 41 7.83 13.65 -21.76
CA TYR A 41 7.74 14.04 -23.18
C TYR A 41 8.94 13.64 -24.05
N GLY A 42 9.67 12.56 -23.67
CA GLY A 42 10.79 12.07 -24.48
C GLY A 42 11.68 11.06 -23.77
N THR A 43 12.87 10.90 -24.30
CA THR A 43 13.91 10.04 -23.71
C THR A 43 15.18 10.85 -23.51
N ALA A 44 16.00 10.50 -22.55
CA ALA A 44 17.31 11.10 -22.31
C ALA A 44 18.34 10.03 -21.98
N LYS A 45 19.60 10.30 -22.29
CA LYS A 45 20.69 9.48 -21.79
C LYS A 45 20.82 9.69 -20.29
N LYS A 46 21.09 8.63 -19.52
CA LYS A 46 21.26 8.70 -18.06
C LYS A 46 22.30 9.74 -17.63
N GLU A 47 23.36 9.88 -18.42
CA GLU A 47 24.41 10.87 -18.16
C GLU A 47 23.91 12.31 -18.25
N SER A 48 22.92 12.60 -19.10
CA SER A 48 22.38 13.95 -19.30
C SER A 48 21.31 14.35 -18.29
N LEU A 49 20.91 13.46 -17.38
CA LEU A 49 19.87 13.77 -16.40
C LEU A 49 20.37 14.74 -15.34
N THR A 50 19.61 15.77 -15.07
CA THR A 50 19.87 16.76 -14.02
C THR A 50 19.06 16.48 -12.75
N GLY A 51 17.97 15.71 -12.88
CA GLY A 51 17.05 15.36 -11.82
C GLY A 51 17.29 13.97 -11.20
N SER A 52 16.56 13.67 -10.12
CA SER A 52 16.61 12.40 -9.39
C SER A 52 15.66 11.37 -10.01
N ILE A 53 16.20 10.47 -10.82
CA ILE A 53 15.45 9.42 -11.50
C ILE A 53 16.03 8.04 -11.15
N SER A 54 15.15 7.12 -10.74
CA SER A 54 15.50 5.70 -10.55
C SER A 54 14.78 4.87 -11.60
N VAL A 55 15.49 3.93 -12.24
CA VAL A 55 14.94 3.04 -13.27
C VAL A 55 14.88 1.61 -12.76
N VAL A 56 13.71 1.00 -12.92
CA VAL A 56 13.47 -0.41 -12.66
C VAL A 56 13.25 -1.09 -14.00
N ASP A 57 14.18 -1.90 -14.43
CA ASP A 57 14.15 -2.59 -15.72
C ASP A 57 13.21 -3.81 -15.73
N ASN A 58 12.88 -4.28 -16.93
CA ASN A 58 12.07 -5.48 -17.14
C ASN A 58 12.59 -6.70 -16.37
N LYS A 59 13.92 -6.92 -16.33
CA LYS A 59 14.52 -8.09 -15.69
C LYS A 59 14.23 -8.13 -14.18
N LYS A 60 14.16 -6.95 -13.53
CA LYS A 60 13.77 -6.85 -12.12
C LYS A 60 12.27 -7.08 -11.94
N ILE A 61 11.44 -6.58 -12.86
CA ILE A 61 9.98 -6.71 -12.81
C ILE A 61 9.55 -8.17 -13.00
N GLU A 62 10.09 -8.86 -14.03
CA GLU A 62 9.74 -10.24 -14.37
C GLU A 62 10.14 -11.27 -13.29
N LYS A 63 11.11 -10.95 -12.43
CA LYS A 63 11.51 -11.79 -11.29
C LYS A 63 10.54 -11.74 -10.12
N ARG A 64 9.64 -10.75 -10.10
CA ARG A 64 8.68 -10.55 -9.01
C ARG A 64 7.37 -11.25 -9.33
N ILE A 65 6.82 -11.90 -8.32
CA ILE A 65 5.55 -12.61 -8.41
C ILE A 65 4.48 -11.71 -7.80
N THR A 66 4.04 -10.71 -8.57
CA THR A 66 3.06 -9.73 -8.10
C THR A 66 1.86 -9.67 -9.04
N THR A 67 0.68 -9.39 -8.48
CA THR A 67 -0.54 -9.15 -9.25
C THR A 67 -0.52 -7.76 -9.89
N SER A 68 -0.03 -6.79 -9.14
CA SER A 68 0.06 -5.39 -9.55
C SER A 68 1.48 -5.03 -9.97
N VAL A 69 1.60 -4.29 -11.08
CA VAL A 69 2.87 -3.75 -11.58
C VAL A 69 3.61 -2.95 -10.50
N THR A 70 2.88 -2.19 -9.68
CA THR A 70 3.45 -1.37 -8.61
C THR A 70 4.03 -2.17 -7.45
N GLY A 71 3.61 -3.42 -7.26
CA GLY A 71 4.22 -4.33 -6.28
C GLY A 71 5.70 -4.62 -6.55
N ALA A 72 6.12 -4.54 -7.83
CA ALA A 72 7.52 -4.71 -8.20
C ALA A 72 8.43 -3.53 -7.79
N LEU A 73 7.86 -2.41 -7.37
CA LEU A 73 8.62 -1.24 -6.87
C LEU A 73 9.14 -1.42 -5.44
N GLU A 74 8.61 -2.36 -4.67
CA GLU A 74 9.05 -2.61 -3.31
C GLU A 74 10.50 -3.10 -3.29
N GLY A 75 11.38 -2.32 -2.65
CA GLY A 75 12.81 -2.58 -2.59
C GLY A 75 13.57 -2.37 -3.91
N ALA A 76 12.94 -1.74 -4.93
CA ALA A 76 13.56 -1.57 -6.25
C ALA A 76 14.34 -0.24 -6.39
N ALA A 77 14.07 0.75 -5.53
CA ALA A 77 14.72 2.07 -5.60
C ALA A 77 14.70 2.77 -4.23
N PRO A 78 15.75 3.54 -3.87
CA PRO A 78 15.75 4.37 -2.68
C PRO A 78 14.71 5.49 -2.80
N GLY A 79 14.17 5.96 -1.65
CA GLY A 79 13.14 6.99 -1.59
C GLY A 79 11.73 6.49 -1.85
N VAL A 80 11.54 5.22 -2.21
CA VAL A 80 10.25 4.61 -2.49
C VAL A 80 9.87 3.67 -1.35
N GLN A 81 8.76 3.97 -0.70
CA GLN A 81 8.16 3.13 0.32
C GLN A 81 6.87 2.51 -0.23
N VAL A 82 6.76 1.20 -0.13
CA VAL A 82 5.60 0.44 -0.63
C VAL A 82 4.97 -0.29 0.55
N ASN A 83 3.70 -0.03 0.75
CA ASN A 83 2.92 -0.68 1.78
C ASN A 83 2.04 -1.75 1.12
N ASN A 84 2.41 -3.01 1.30
CA ASN A 84 1.68 -4.14 0.72
C ASN A 84 0.60 -4.61 1.70
N THR A 85 -0.38 -3.75 1.93
CA THR A 85 -1.34 -3.85 3.02
C THR A 85 -2.21 -5.09 2.94
N TYR A 86 -2.55 -5.53 1.72
CA TYR A 86 -3.72 -6.39 1.66
C TYR A 86 -3.44 -7.83 1.25
N GLY A 87 -2.38 -8.20 0.59
CA GLY A 87 -2.21 -9.58 0.10
C GLY A 87 -3.41 -10.16 -0.67
N GLU A 88 -4.55 -9.44 -0.69
CA GLU A 88 -5.79 -9.82 -1.32
C GLU A 88 -5.66 -9.78 -2.85
N PRO A 89 -6.11 -10.83 -3.57
CA PRO A 89 -6.01 -10.86 -5.03
C PRO A 89 -6.64 -9.63 -5.71
N GLY A 90 -5.94 -9.08 -6.71
CA GLY A 90 -6.40 -7.94 -7.49
C GLY A 90 -6.29 -6.57 -6.81
N LYS A 91 -5.66 -6.45 -5.63
CA LYS A 91 -5.44 -5.19 -4.92
C LYS A 91 -4.01 -4.68 -5.16
N ALA A 92 -3.88 -3.40 -5.50
CA ALA A 92 -2.59 -2.75 -5.67
C ALA A 92 -2.05 -2.23 -4.33
N PRO A 93 -0.73 -2.28 -4.07
CA PRO A 93 -0.15 -1.68 -2.89
C PRO A 93 -0.16 -0.16 -2.96
N THR A 94 -0.11 0.49 -1.79
CA THR A 94 0.02 1.94 -1.64
C THR A 94 1.48 2.35 -1.69
N ILE A 95 1.80 3.39 -2.45
CA ILE A 95 3.19 3.87 -2.65
C ILE A 95 3.35 5.28 -2.12
N ARG A 96 4.51 5.54 -1.51
CA ARG A 96 4.96 6.88 -1.12
C ARG A 96 6.36 7.13 -1.63
N ILE A 97 6.58 8.33 -2.16
CA ILE A 97 7.88 8.78 -2.65
C ILE A 97 8.34 9.96 -1.80
N ARG A 98 9.44 9.77 -1.04
CA ARG A 98 10.04 10.79 -0.16
C ARG A 98 9.05 11.36 0.87
N GLY A 99 8.23 10.48 1.49
CA GLY A 99 7.32 10.83 2.57
C GLY A 99 5.98 11.42 2.11
N PHE A 100 5.37 12.22 2.97
CA PHE A 100 4.00 12.69 2.86
C PHE A 100 3.96 14.18 2.53
N GLY A 101 3.34 14.55 1.42
CA GLY A 101 3.22 15.93 0.97
C GLY A 101 1.98 16.67 1.45
N THR A 102 0.97 15.97 2.00
CA THR A 102 -0.29 16.56 2.45
C THR A 102 -0.86 15.83 3.66
N LEU A 103 -1.71 16.49 4.42
CA LEU A 103 -2.44 15.91 5.55
C LEU A 103 -3.70 15.14 5.11
N VAL A 104 -4.11 15.27 3.85
CA VAL A 104 -5.30 14.60 3.31
C VAL A 104 -4.96 13.14 3.00
N SER A 105 -5.68 12.22 3.63
CA SER A 105 -5.51 10.78 3.38
C SER A 105 -5.76 10.43 1.92
N GLY A 106 -4.90 9.61 1.31
CA GLY A 106 -4.99 9.22 -0.10
C GLY A 106 -4.39 10.21 -1.09
N ALA A 107 -4.28 11.50 -0.76
CA ALA A 107 -3.77 12.53 -1.66
C ALA A 107 -2.23 12.61 -1.75
N SER A 108 -1.50 11.71 -1.07
CA SER A 108 -0.03 11.60 -1.11
C SER A 108 0.48 10.48 -2.02
N GLU A 109 -0.36 9.92 -2.89
CA GLU A 109 0.08 8.91 -3.88
C GLU A 109 0.80 9.56 -5.07
N PRO A 110 1.79 8.85 -5.68
CA PRO A 110 2.44 9.36 -6.89
C PRO A 110 1.50 9.34 -8.09
N LEU A 111 1.79 10.16 -9.07
CA LEU A 111 1.15 10.08 -10.38
C LEU A 111 1.68 8.86 -11.15
N TYR A 112 0.80 8.03 -11.65
CA TYR A 112 1.13 6.97 -12.61
C TYR A 112 0.95 7.46 -14.03
N VAL A 113 1.95 7.22 -14.87
CA VAL A 113 1.96 7.61 -16.28
C VAL A 113 2.31 6.39 -17.11
N VAL A 114 1.43 5.99 -18.04
CA VAL A 114 1.66 4.86 -18.95
C VAL A 114 1.90 5.39 -20.36
N ASP A 115 3.05 5.07 -20.95
CA ASP A 115 3.47 5.51 -22.28
C ASP A 115 3.31 7.03 -22.50
N GLY A 116 3.60 7.81 -21.44
CA GLY A 116 3.61 9.27 -21.43
C GLY A 116 2.24 9.94 -21.26
N VAL A 117 1.22 9.21 -20.79
CA VAL A 117 -0.12 9.74 -20.46
C VAL A 117 -0.52 9.35 -19.04
N PRO A 118 -1.11 10.26 -18.24
CA PRO A 118 -1.63 9.96 -16.92
C PRO A 118 -2.62 8.78 -16.94
N PHE A 119 -2.45 7.86 -16.00
CA PHE A 119 -3.28 6.66 -15.87
C PHE A 119 -4.06 6.70 -14.54
N ASP A 120 -5.37 6.74 -14.64
CA ASP A 120 -6.28 6.82 -13.48
C ASP A 120 -6.94 5.47 -13.12
N GLY A 121 -6.48 4.37 -13.74
CA GLY A 121 -6.96 3.00 -13.48
C GLY A 121 -6.28 2.33 -12.29
N ASN A 122 -6.76 1.12 -11.97
CA ASN A 122 -6.09 0.27 -10.97
C ASN A 122 -4.83 -0.37 -11.60
N MET A 123 -3.68 -0.26 -10.94
CA MET A 123 -2.42 -0.84 -11.38
C MET A 123 -2.44 -2.37 -11.53
N ALA A 124 -3.40 -3.07 -10.90
CA ALA A 124 -3.61 -4.51 -11.09
C ALA A 124 -4.25 -4.87 -12.46
N GLU A 125 -4.80 -3.88 -13.18
CA GLU A 125 -5.36 -4.06 -14.52
C GLU A 125 -4.29 -4.17 -15.61
N LEU A 126 -3.10 -3.62 -15.34
CA LEU A 126 -1.95 -3.71 -16.23
C LEU A 126 -1.27 -5.07 -16.10
N ASN A 127 -0.93 -5.66 -17.24
CA ASN A 127 -0.15 -6.88 -17.26
C ASN A 127 1.35 -6.58 -17.06
N SER A 128 1.95 -7.07 -15.98
CA SER A 128 3.37 -6.87 -15.68
C SER A 128 4.30 -7.43 -16.76
N ASN A 129 3.86 -8.44 -17.51
CA ASN A 129 4.61 -9.01 -18.62
C ASN A 129 4.72 -8.07 -19.84
N ASP A 130 3.87 -7.03 -19.92
CA ASP A 130 3.90 -6.03 -20.98
C ASP A 130 4.80 -4.83 -20.67
N ILE A 131 5.40 -4.77 -19.48
CA ILE A 131 6.21 -3.62 -19.05
C ILE A 131 7.66 -3.80 -19.44
N ALA A 132 8.22 -2.78 -20.08
CA ALA A 132 9.64 -2.71 -20.45
C ALA A 132 10.48 -2.11 -19.32
N SER A 133 9.99 -1.04 -18.69
CA SER A 133 10.66 -0.38 -17.57
C SER A 133 9.70 0.49 -16.77
N MET A 134 10.09 0.80 -15.53
CA MET A 134 9.47 1.84 -14.72
C MET A 134 10.52 2.86 -14.32
N SER A 135 10.29 4.15 -14.59
CA SER A 135 11.14 5.25 -14.17
C SER A 135 10.43 6.04 -13.06
N ILE A 136 11.11 6.23 -11.94
CA ILE A 136 10.56 6.91 -10.77
C ILE A 136 11.19 8.30 -10.70
N LEU A 137 10.39 9.33 -10.93
CA LEU A 137 10.78 10.74 -10.85
C LEU A 137 10.53 11.24 -9.43
N LYS A 138 11.60 11.59 -8.71
CA LYS A 138 11.54 11.85 -7.27
C LYS A 138 11.68 13.32 -6.89
N ASP A 139 12.15 14.15 -7.81
CA ASP A 139 12.39 15.58 -7.61
C ASP A 139 11.57 16.46 -8.55
N ALA A 140 11.53 17.76 -8.26
CA ALA A 140 10.74 18.69 -9.05
C ALA A 140 11.30 18.92 -10.45
N ALA A 141 12.62 18.87 -10.67
CA ALA A 141 13.19 19.06 -12.01
C ALA A 141 12.72 17.98 -12.99
N SER A 142 12.65 16.71 -12.53
CA SER A 142 12.17 15.61 -13.34
C SER A 142 10.64 15.55 -13.43
N ALA A 143 9.92 15.96 -12.38
CA ALA A 143 8.47 15.80 -12.23
C ALA A 143 7.66 17.01 -12.70
N ALA A 144 8.23 18.25 -12.71
CA ALA A 144 7.52 19.50 -13.01
C ALA A 144 6.78 19.48 -14.36
N LEU A 145 7.29 18.76 -15.34
CA LEU A 145 6.66 18.64 -16.64
C LEU A 145 5.33 17.87 -16.62
N TYR A 146 5.06 17.06 -15.59
CA TYR A 146 3.77 16.38 -15.39
C TYR A 146 2.77 17.20 -14.59
N GLY A 147 3.17 18.39 -14.12
CA GLY A 147 2.30 19.39 -13.52
C GLY A 147 1.71 19.02 -12.18
N ASN A 148 0.49 19.47 -11.98
CA ASN A 148 -0.23 19.49 -10.71
C ASN A 148 -0.43 18.12 -10.02
N ARG A 149 -0.31 17.04 -10.75
CA ARG A 149 -0.49 15.68 -10.21
C ARG A 149 0.82 15.04 -9.78
N ALA A 150 1.95 15.71 -10.06
CA ALA A 150 3.30 15.20 -9.84
C ALA A 150 3.94 15.61 -8.51
N ALA A 151 3.23 16.35 -7.65
CA ALA A 151 3.75 16.84 -6.36
C ALA A 151 4.25 15.74 -5.42
N ASN A 152 3.71 14.52 -5.55
CA ASN A 152 4.12 13.35 -4.76
C ASN A 152 5.09 12.42 -5.52
N GLY A 153 5.69 12.91 -6.62
CA GLY A 153 6.51 12.11 -7.53
C GLY A 153 5.70 11.46 -8.64
N VAL A 154 6.41 10.89 -9.60
CA VAL A 154 5.81 10.26 -10.79
C VAL A 154 6.41 8.88 -11.01
N VAL A 155 5.58 7.90 -11.32
CA VAL A 155 6.00 6.57 -11.79
C VAL A 155 5.66 6.47 -13.27
N LEU A 156 6.69 6.55 -14.12
CA LEU A 156 6.55 6.37 -15.55
C LEU A 156 6.64 4.89 -15.89
N ILE A 157 5.61 4.33 -16.43
CA ILE A 157 5.52 2.95 -16.87
C ILE A 157 5.64 2.93 -18.39
N THR A 158 6.72 2.33 -18.89
CA THR A 158 6.94 2.16 -20.33
C THR A 158 6.61 0.73 -20.71
N THR A 159 5.76 0.56 -21.69
CA THR A 159 5.36 -0.76 -22.18
C THR A 159 6.31 -1.26 -23.29
N LYS A 160 6.33 -2.57 -23.50
CA LYS A 160 7.16 -3.21 -24.52
C LYS A 160 6.81 -2.74 -25.93
N SER A 161 7.83 -2.58 -26.76
CA SER A 161 7.74 -2.29 -28.19
C SER A 161 8.38 -3.41 -29.01
N GLY A 162 8.25 -3.38 -30.30
CA GLY A 162 8.92 -4.34 -31.19
C GLY A 162 10.45 -4.23 -31.09
N HIS A 163 11.11 -5.37 -31.00
CA HIS A 163 12.56 -5.44 -31.02
C HIS A 163 13.08 -5.73 -32.43
N ALA A 164 14.22 -5.13 -32.77
CA ALA A 164 14.91 -5.37 -34.05
C ALA A 164 15.43 -6.81 -34.10
N THR A 165 14.70 -7.67 -34.77
CA THR A 165 15.09 -9.08 -35.03
C THR A 165 14.81 -9.39 -36.48
N ASN A 166 15.66 -10.22 -37.10
CA ASN A 166 15.47 -10.64 -38.51
C ASN A 166 14.21 -11.53 -38.68
N LYS A 167 13.60 -11.96 -37.58
CA LYS A 167 12.36 -12.76 -37.52
C LYS A 167 11.48 -12.30 -36.35
N PRO A 168 10.14 -12.43 -36.46
CA PRO A 168 9.27 -12.22 -35.30
C PRO A 168 9.65 -13.14 -34.14
N SER A 169 9.79 -12.57 -32.95
CA SER A 169 10.05 -13.33 -31.72
C SER A 169 8.72 -13.55 -31.00
N ILE A 170 8.38 -14.79 -30.77
CA ILE A 170 7.18 -15.19 -30.00
C ILE A 170 7.64 -15.73 -28.66
N THR A 171 7.05 -15.23 -27.56
CA THR A 171 7.36 -15.68 -26.20
C THR A 171 6.08 -16.12 -25.51
N LEU A 172 6.12 -17.36 -24.98
CA LEU A 172 5.06 -17.89 -24.11
C LEU A 172 5.62 -17.98 -22.67
N GLN A 173 4.95 -17.34 -21.75
CA GLN A 173 5.25 -17.43 -20.31
C GLN A 173 4.08 -18.11 -19.60
N MET A 174 4.38 -19.07 -18.76
CA MET A 174 3.40 -19.80 -17.94
C MET A 174 3.92 -19.89 -16.50
N ASN A 175 3.10 -19.43 -15.58
CA ASN A 175 3.42 -19.45 -14.15
C ASN A 175 2.26 -20.11 -13.37
N GLN A 176 2.63 -20.95 -12.41
CA GLN A 176 1.71 -21.60 -11.47
C GLN A 176 2.17 -21.29 -10.05
N GLY A 177 1.26 -20.91 -9.17
CA GLY A 177 1.61 -20.55 -7.80
C GLY A 177 0.62 -21.08 -6.78
N ILE A 178 1.12 -21.20 -5.54
CA ILE A 178 0.34 -21.56 -4.36
C ILE A 178 0.42 -20.40 -3.37
N TYR A 179 -0.72 -19.99 -2.84
CA TYR A 179 -0.86 -18.93 -1.84
C TYR A 179 -1.12 -19.51 -0.45
N ASN A 180 -0.36 -19.04 0.53
CA ASN A 180 -0.63 -19.29 1.94
C ASN A 180 -0.58 -17.97 2.72
N ARG A 181 -1.08 -17.95 3.95
CA ARG A 181 -0.90 -16.83 4.87
C ARG A 181 0.60 -16.56 5.07
N GLY A 182 1.04 -15.33 4.84
CA GLY A 182 2.46 -14.92 4.94
C GLY A 182 2.86 -14.49 6.35
N ILE A 183 1.93 -13.84 7.09
CA ILE A 183 2.13 -13.44 8.49
C ILE A 183 1.27 -14.35 9.36
N PRO A 184 1.87 -15.08 10.33
CA PRO A 184 1.14 -15.97 11.22
C PRO A 184 0.13 -15.19 12.09
N GLU A 185 -0.86 -15.88 12.67
CA GLU A 185 -1.78 -15.28 13.65
C GLU A 185 -1.08 -15.06 14.99
N TYR A 186 -1.66 -14.19 15.85
CA TYR A 186 -1.22 -13.99 17.22
C TYR A 186 -1.27 -15.29 18.04
N ASP A 187 -0.41 -15.39 19.05
CA ASP A 187 -0.40 -16.53 19.97
C ASP A 187 -1.60 -16.45 20.92
N ARG A 188 -2.69 -17.09 20.57
CA ARG A 188 -3.92 -17.14 21.38
C ARG A 188 -3.89 -18.32 22.35
N LEU A 189 -4.68 -18.24 23.43
CA LEU A 189 -4.91 -19.36 24.34
C LEU A 189 -5.75 -20.45 23.65
N ASP A 190 -5.48 -21.70 23.99
CA ASP A 190 -6.40 -22.82 23.75
C ASP A 190 -7.63 -22.74 24.67
N ALA A 191 -8.61 -23.62 24.43
CA ALA A 191 -9.86 -23.63 25.17
C ALA A 191 -9.66 -23.79 26.69
N ASP A 192 -8.77 -24.69 27.09
CA ASP A 192 -8.59 -25.04 28.53
C ASP A 192 -7.98 -23.85 29.31
N ARG A 193 -6.95 -23.25 28.77
CA ARG A 193 -6.30 -22.06 29.34
C ARG A 193 -7.18 -20.82 29.27
N TRP A 194 -7.98 -20.71 28.22
CA TRP A 194 -8.95 -19.63 28.07
C TRP A 194 -10.02 -19.70 29.15
N MET A 195 -10.51 -20.91 29.49
CA MET A 195 -11.47 -21.13 30.56
C MET A 195 -10.90 -20.76 31.92
N GLU A 196 -9.65 -21.13 32.22
CA GLU A 196 -8.96 -20.74 33.47
C GLU A 196 -8.82 -19.21 33.62
N ALA A 197 -8.44 -18.52 32.52
CA ALA A 197 -8.35 -17.06 32.46
C ALA A 197 -9.74 -16.40 32.65
N SER A 198 -10.77 -16.95 32.02
CA SER A 198 -12.16 -16.46 32.16
C SER A 198 -12.70 -16.61 33.57
N TRP A 199 -12.40 -17.75 34.25
CA TRP A 199 -12.71 -17.94 35.66
C TRP A 199 -12.03 -16.86 36.53
N MET A 200 -10.76 -16.59 36.29
CA MET A 200 -10.00 -15.54 36.97
C MET A 200 -10.64 -14.16 36.77
N ALA A 201 -11.02 -13.83 35.52
CA ALA A 201 -11.67 -12.56 35.20
C ALA A 201 -13.02 -12.39 35.91
N LYS A 202 -13.83 -13.45 35.97
CA LYS A 202 -15.10 -13.48 36.73
C LYS A 202 -14.87 -13.31 38.25
N LYS A 203 -13.88 -14.01 38.81
CA LYS A 203 -13.50 -13.87 40.21
C LYS A 203 -13.15 -12.42 40.55
N TYR A 204 -12.23 -11.80 39.81
CA TYR A 204 -11.84 -10.41 40.06
C TYR A 204 -13.00 -9.43 39.85
N ALA A 205 -13.87 -9.68 38.87
CA ALA A 205 -15.07 -8.88 38.64
C ALA A 205 -16.02 -8.92 39.89
N MET A 206 -16.20 -10.08 40.54
CA MET A 206 -16.99 -10.20 41.72
C MET A 206 -16.34 -9.51 42.96
N MET A 207 -15.03 -9.63 43.09
CA MET A 207 -14.26 -8.90 44.10
C MET A 207 -14.40 -7.38 43.96
N SER A 208 -14.21 -6.86 42.73
CA SER A 208 -14.20 -5.42 42.44
C SER A 208 -15.57 -4.77 42.44
N ASN A 209 -16.62 -5.47 42.00
CA ASN A 209 -17.97 -4.92 41.83
C ASN A 209 -18.95 -5.27 42.98
N LYS A 210 -18.80 -6.45 43.59
CA LYS A 210 -19.67 -6.94 44.67
C LYS A 210 -19.00 -6.91 46.06
N GLY A 211 -17.68 -6.59 46.12
CA GLY A 211 -16.94 -6.59 47.38
C GLY A 211 -16.77 -7.97 48.01
N MET A 212 -16.91 -9.04 47.22
CA MET A 212 -16.76 -10.41 47.74
C MET A 212 -15.31 -10.67 48.15
N SER A 213 -15.13 -11.51 49.17
CA SER A 213 -13.79 -12.04 49.46
C SER A 213 -13.26 -12.91 48.32
N ALA A 214 -11.97 -13.14 48.26
CA ALA A 214 -11.35 -13.95 47.19
C ALA A 214 -11.89 -15.39 47.13
N THR A 215 -12.27 -15.96 48.31
CA THR A 215 -12.85 -17.31 48.38
C THR A 215 -14.29 -17.32 47.86
N GLU A 216 -15.14 -16.39 48.35
CA GLU A 216 -16.53 -16.27 47.87
C GLU A 216 -16.61 -15.99 46.38
N ALA A 217 -15.76 -15.07 45.87
CA ALA A 217 -15.69 -14.74 44.44
C ALA A 217 -15.21 -15.93 43.59
N GLY A 218 -14.26 -16.73 44.09
CA GLY A 218 -13.82 -17.97 43.43
C GLY A 218 -14.92 -19.01 43.36
N GLN A 219 -15.64 -19.23 44.46
CA GLN A 219 -16.78 -20.13 44.45
C GLN A 219 -17.88 -19.65 43.48
N TYR A 220 -18.21 -18.35 43.53
CA TYR A 220 -19.17 -17.75 42.61
C TYR A 220 -18.77 -17.94 41.14
N ALA A 221 -17.48 -17.70 40.81
CA ALA A 221 -16.99 -17.91 39.46
C ALA A 221 -17.14 -19.37 39.01
N THR A 222 -16.85 -20.35 39.88
CA THR A 222 -17.04 -21.77 39.57
C THR A 222 -18.51 -22.13 39.31
N GLU A 223 -19.43 -21.58 40.09
CA GLU A 223 -20.86 -21.88 39.99
C GLU A 223 -21.56 -21.17 38.83
N HIS A 224 -21.09 -19.97 38.42
CA HIS A 224 -21.82 -19.09 37.50
C HIS A 224 -21.12 -18.74 36.21
N LEU A 225 -19.85 -19.11 36.01
CA LEU A 225 -19.08 -18.68 34.79
C LEU A 225 -19.78 -19.13 33.51
N ILE A 226 -20.22 -20.39 33.43
CA ILE A 226 -20.87 -20.91 32.22
C ILE A 226 -22.24 -20.26 32.04
N THR A 227 -23.06 -20.24 33.08
CA THR A 227 -24.48 -19.84 32.96
C THR A 227 -24.66 -18.34 32.74
N GLU A 228 -23.80 -17.49 33.32
CA GLU A 228 -23.94 -16.05 33.26
C GLU A 228 -23.06 -15.39 32.18
N SER A 229 -21.88 -15.98 31.88
CA SER A 229 -20.86 -15.28 31.05
C SER A 229 -20.57 -15.97 29.74
N ILE A 230 -20.44 -17.31 29.69
CA ILE A 230 -19.99 -18.03 28.48
C ILE A 230 -21.15 -18.62 27.69
N GLY A 231 -22.17 -19.18 28.37
CA GLY A 231 -23.36 -19.77 27.76
C GLY A 231 -23.09 -21.08 27.02
N ARG A 232 -21.89 -21.69 27.17
CA ARG A 232 -21.51 -22.93 26.51
C ARG A 232 -20.52 -23.74 27.33
N ASN A 233 -20.80 -25.04 27.47
CA ASN A 233 -19.91 -26.01 28.06
C ASN A 233 -19.50 -27.07 27.03
N ILE A 234 -18.19 -27.22 26.80
CA ILE A 234 -17.60 -28.19 25.87
C ILE A 234 -16.86 -29.32 26.58
N TYR A 235 -17.07 -29.45 27.87
CA TYR A 235 -16.37 -30.36 28.76
C TYR A 235 -17.28 -31.48 29.28
N ASN A 236 -16.67 -32.53 29.81
CA ASN A 236 -17.35 -33.75 30.29
C ASN A 236 -17.83 -33.68 31.74
N ALA A 237 -17.99 -32.48 32.32
CA ALA A 237 -18.50 -32.25 33.67
C ALA A 237 -19.61 -31.19 33.66
N ALA A 238 -20.42 -31.14 34.71
CA ALA A 238 -21.49 -30.14 34.89
C ALA A 238 -20.90 -28.72 34.97
N ASP A 239 -21.67 -27.71 34.58
CA ASP A 239 -21.28 -26.30 34.52
C ASP A 239 -20.64 -25.77 35.80
N ASN A 240 -21.08 -26.22 36.97
CA ASN A 240 -20.60 -25.83 38.29
C ASN A 240 -19.52 -26.77 38.88
N GLN A 241 -18.98 -27.71 38.09
CA GLN A 241 -17.98 -28.70 38.51
C GLN A 241 -16.73 -28.71 37.62
N LEU A 242 -16.54 -27.66 36.82
CA LEU A 242 -15.40 -27.58 35.88
C LEU A 242 -14.07 -27.26 36.53
N PHE A 243 -14.09 -26.53 37.66
CA PHE A 243 -12.88 -25.97 38.28
C PHE A 243 -12.68 -26.43 39.72
N ASP A 244 -11.41 -26.49 40.12
CA ASP A 244 -11.06 -26.61 41.55
C ASP A 244 -11.18 -25.24 42.28
N ALA A 245 -10.92 -25.24 43.57
CA ALA A 245 -10.99 -24.03 44.41
C ALA A 245 -10.00 -22.91 43.98
N ASN A 246 -9.00 -23.22 43.22
CA ASN A 246 -7.99 -22.28 42.68
C ASN A 246 -8.29 -21.84 41.25
N GLY A 247 -9.39 -22.32 40.66
CA GLY A 247 -9.74 -22.00 39.26
C GLY A 247 -8.99 -22.81 38.22
N LYS A 248 -8.36 -23.90 38.63
CA LYS A 248 -7.74 -24.83 37.70
C LYS A 248 -8.82 -25.74 37.12
N LEU A 249 -8.85 -25.82 35.78
CA LEU A 249 -9.77 -26.69 35.08
C LEU A 249 -9.47 -28.18 35.40
N THR A 250 -10.48 -28.90 35.87
CA THR A 250 -10.39 -30.34 36.24
C THR A 250 -11.10 -31.24 35.27
N ALA A 251 -12.04 -30.70 34.49
CA ALA A 251 -12.77 -31.39 33.43
C ALA A 251 -11.97 -31.55 32.15
N SER A 252 -12.28 -32.61 31.39
CA SER A 252 -11.65 -32.82 30.07
C SER A 252 -12.60 -32.38 28.94
N ARG A 253 -12.05 -31.76 27.94
CA ARG A 253 -12.79 -31.38 26.71
C ARG A 253 -13.33 -32.63 26.02
N LEU A 254 -14.55 -32.58 25.52
CA LEU A 254 -15.16 -33.65 24.73
C LEU A 254 -14.41 -33.79 23.38
N SER A 255 -14.17 -35.04 22.98
CA SER A 255 -13.26 -35.35 21.87
C SER A 255 -13.68 -34.86 20.48
N GLY A 256 -14.96 -34.54 20.29
CA GLY A 256 -15.48 -34.07 18.98
C GLY A 256 -15.26 -32.58 18.70
N TYR A 257 -14.83 -31.78 19.68
CA TYR A 257 -14.60 -30.33 19.51
C TYR A 257 -13.20 -30.07 18.91
N ASP A 258 -13.02 -30.39 17.62
CA ASP A 258 -11.80 -30.14 16.83
C ASP A 258 -11.92 -28.94 15.87
N ASP A 259 -13.06 -28.24 15.86
CA ASP A 259 -13.44 -27.12 15.01
C ASP A 259 -13.46 -25.75 15.73
N LEU A 260 -12.62 -25.59 16.75
CA LEU A 260 -12.58 -24.37 17.57
C LEU A 260 -11.67 -23.26 16.98
N ASP A 261 -10.81 -23.59 15.99
CA ASP A 261 -10.05 -22.59 15.23
C ASP A 261 -10.84 -22.19 13.96
N TRP A 262 -11.46 -21.03 14.01
CA TRP A 262 -12.26 -20.50 12.92
C TRP A 262 -11.46 -20.17 11.66
N ALA A 263 -10.14 -20.00 11.77
CA ALA A 263 -9.29 -19.78 10.62
C ALA A 263 -9.30 -21.00 9.67
N ASP A 264 -9.33 -22.22 10.20
CA ASP A 264 -9.39 -23.45 9.40
C ASP A 264 -10.66 -23.55 8.56
N ALA A 265 -11.77 -22.95 9.04
CA ALA A 265 -13.03 -22.93 8.31
C ALA A 265 -13.03 -21.97 7.13
N ILE A 266 -12.26 -20.89 7.17
CA ILE A 266 -12.27 -19.84 6.13
C ILE A 266 -11.02 -19.82 5.26
N GLU A 267 -9.90 -20.33 5.73
CA GLU A 267 -8.65 -20.34 4.97
C GLU A 267 -8.54 -21.58 4.06
N ARG A 268 -7.71 -21.46 3.05
CA ARG A 268 -7.37 -22.54 2.11
C ARG A 268 -5.98 -22.30 1.53
N ASN A 269 -5.40 -23.32 0.90
CA ASN A 269 -4.29 -23.10 -0.03
C ASN A 269 -4.86 -22.43 -1.30
N GLY A 270 -4.49 -21.18 -1.50
CA GLY A 270 -4.86 -20.42 -2.69
C GLY A 270 -4.03 -20.86 -3.90
N HIS A 271 -4.46 -20.44 -5.10
CA HIS A 271 -3.83 -20.89 -6.35
C HIS A 271 -3.70 -19.72 -7.34
N ARG A 272 -2.56 -19.66 -8.05
CA ARG A 272 -2.29 -18.69 -9.13
C ARG A 272 -2.01 -19.40 -10.45
N GLN A 273 -2.59 -18.88 -11.52
CA GLN A 273 -2.31 -19.23 -12.92
C GLN A 273 -2.08 -17.94 -13.69
N ASP A 274 -0.93 -17.82 -14.35
CA ASP A 274 -0.57 -16.63 -15.13
C ASP A 274 0.06 -17.09 -16.45
N TYR A 275 -0.64 -16.82 -17.54
CA TYR A 275 -0.23 -17.19 -18.89
C TYR A 275 -0.14 -15.93 -19.75
N ASN A 276 0.97 -15.75 -20.43
CA ASN A 276 1.18 -14.62 -21.32
C ASN A 276 1.81 -15.09 -22.64
N LEU A 277 1.17 -14.74 -23.73
CA LEU A 277 1.69 -14.94 -25.09
C LEU A 277 1.99 -13.57 -25.70
N SER A 278 3.20 -13.35 -26.16
CA SER A 278 3.59 -12.10 -26.82
C SER A 278 4.34 -12.35 -28.10
N ALA A 279 4.17 -11.45 -29.05
CA ALA A 279 4.87 -11.42 -30.33
C ALA A 279 5.49 -10.03 -30.53
N SER A 280 6.75 -10.00 -30.97
CA SER A 280 7.53 -8.79 -31.16
C SER A 280 8.28 -8.86 -32.48
N THR A 281 8.19 -7.80 -33.28
CA THR A 281 8.96 -7.65 -34.53
C THR A 281 9.26 -6.18 -34.80
N SER A 282 10.40 -5.90 -35.43
CA SER A 282 10.77 -4.56 -35.84
C SER A 282 11.64 -4.62 -37.08
N GLY A 283 11.33 -3.78 -38.06
CA GLY A 283 12.13 -3.52 -39.26
C GLY A 283 12.54 -2.04 -39.29
N GLU A 284 13.17 -1.63 -40.41
CA GLU A 284 13.59 -0.23 -40.57
C GLU A 284 12.43 0.78 -40.51
N LYS A 285 11.24 0.37 -40.94
CA LYS A 285 10.07 1.26 -41.09
C LYS A 285 8.92 0.99 -40.14
N TYR A 286 9.00 -0.07 -39.32
CA TYR A 286 7.96 -0.43 -38.40
C TYR A 286 8.50 -1.12 -37.17
N SER A 287 7.73 -1.01 -36.09
CA SER A 287 7.94 -1.74 -34.84
C SER A 287 6.57 -2.15 -34.31
N ILE A 288 6.36 -3.44 -34.03
CA ILE A 288 5.09 -3.98 -33.59
C ILE A 288 5.35 -4.91 -32.41
N TYR A 289 4.60 -4.72 -31.33
CA TYR A 289 4.47 -5.63 -30.20
C TYR A 289 3.00 -5.95 -29.99
N SER A 290 2.68 -7.20 -29.71
CA SER A 290 1.34 -7.62 -29.33
C SER A 290 1.41 -8.66 -28.22
N SER A 291 0.42 -8.66 -27.33
CA SER A 291 0.31 -9.63 -26.26
C SER A 291 -1.12 -9.96 -25.92
N ILE A 292 -1.30 -11.18 -25.38
CA ILE A 292 -2.54 -11.64 -24.75
C ILE A 292 -2.14 -12.29 -23.44
N GLY A 293 -2.81 -11.90 -22.35
CA GLY A 293 -2.55 -12.37 -20.99
C GLY A 293 -3.81 -12.89 -20.32
N TYR A 294 -3.65 -13.95 -19.54
CA TYR A 294 -4.64 -14.50 -18.62
C TYR A 294 -4.04 -14.67 -17.25
N LEU A 295 -4.68 -14.11 -16.23
CA LEU A 295 -4.31 -14.26 -14.83
C LEU A 295 -5.53 -14.71 -14.04
N LYS A 296 -5.38 -15.76 -13.23
CA LYS A 296 -6.37 -16.17 -12.24
C LYS A 296 -5.69 -16.42 -10.91
N GLU A 297 -6.20 -15.77 -9.87
CA GLU A 297 -5.73 -15.92 -8.50
C GLU A 297 -6.92 -16.29 -7.62
N LYS A 298 -6.78 -17.39 -6.88
CA LYS A 298 -7.65 -17.74 -5.77
C LYS A 298 -6.87 -17.43 -4.49
N GLY A 299 -7.36 -16.51 -3.67
CA GLY A 299 -6.71 -16.13 -2.42
C GLY A 299 -6.68 -17.27 -1.39
N TYR A 300 -5.87 -17.13 -0.35
CA TYR A 300 -5.83 -18.10 0.76
C TYR A 300 -7.07 -18.02 1.67
N VAL A 301 -7.86 -16.94 1.59
CA VAL A 301 -9.20 -16.87 2.19
C VAL A 301 -10.25 -17.25 1.16
N LYS A 302 -11.21 -18.11 1.56
CA LYS A 302 -12.34 -18.49 0.72
C LYS A 302 -13.11 -17.27 0.23
N ALA A 303 -13.80 -17.38 -0.92
CA ALA A 303 -14.54 -16.30 -1.57
C ALA A 303 -13.72 -15.04 -1.96
N THR A 304 -12.39 -15.13 -1.99
CA THR A 304 -11.53 -14.05 -2.50
C THR A 304 -10.79 -14.53 -3.74
N ASP A 305 -11.17 -14.00 -4.90
CA ASP A 305 -10.63 -14.42 -6.20
C ASP A 305 -10.42 -13.20 -7.10
N TYR A 306 -9.45 -13.28 -8.00
CA TYR A 306 -9.22 -12.29 -9.05
C TYR A 306 -8.96 -12.99 -10.39
N GLU A 307 -9.58 -12.51 -11.44
CA GLU A 307 -9.39 -12.99 -12.80
C GLU A 307 -9.22 -11.81 -13.75
N ARG A 308 -8.23 -11.89 -14.65
CA ARG A 308 -7.94 -10.86 -15.64
C ARG A 308 -7.66 -11.49 -17.01
N TYR A 309 -8.33 -10.99 -18.02
CA TYR A 309 -7.95 -11.12 -19.42
C TYR A 309 -7.41 -9.78 -19.90
N SER A 310 -6.28 -9.76 -20.56
CA SER A 310 -5.66 -8.53 -21.06
C SER A 310 -5.13 -8.71 -22.47
N GLY A 311 -5.16 -7.63 -23.25
CA GLY A 311 -4.57 -7.58 -24.58
C GLY A 311 -3.93 -6.23 -24.84
N ARG A 312 -2.81 -6.23 -25.57
CA ARG A 312 -2.09 -5.03 -25.96
C ARG A 312 -1.55 -5.13 -27.37
N ILE A 313 -1.59 -4.00 -28.09
CA ILE A 313 -0.93 -3.82 -29.38
C ILE A 313 -0.22 -2.46 -29.34
N ASN A 314 1.09 -2.46 -29.50
CA ASN A 314 1.91 -1.25 -29.67
C ASN A 314 2.50 -1.31 -31.06
N SER A 315 2.21 -0.30 -31.89
CA SER A 315 2.71 -0.21 -33.25
C SER A 315 3.29 1.18 -33.53
N THR A 316 4.41 1.20 -34.23
CA THR A 316 5.04 2.43 -34.69
C THR A 316 5.44 2.26 -36.14
N PHE A 317 5.20 3.29 -36.95
CA PHE A 317 5.51 3.33 -38.37
C PHE A 317 6.37 4.57 -38.69
N THR A 318 7.47 4.35 -39.39
CA THR A 318 8.41 5.39 -39.81
C THR A 318 8.65 5.21 -41.31
N PRO A 319 7.68 5.51 -42.18
CA PRO A 319 7.75 5.21 -43.62
C PRO A 319 8.88 6.00 -44.31
N ASN A 320 9.24 7.15 -43.75
CA ASN A 320 10.31 8.01 -44.25
C ASN A 320 10.93 8.82 -43.09
N LYS A 321 11.98 9.63 -43.39
CA LYS A 321 12.76 10.35 -42.38
C LYS A 321 12.02 11.55 -41.73
N TRP A 322 10.94 12.02 -42.36
CA TRP A 322 10.21 13.20 -41.86
C TRP A 322 8.90 12.86 -41.14
N PHE A 323 8.42 11.60 -41.21
CA PHE A 323 7.16 11.20 -40.56
C PHE A 323 7.35 9.95 -39.73
N LYS A 324 6.87 10.02 -38.50
CA LYS A 324 6.70 8.88 -37.57
C LYS A 324 5.33 8.93 -36.96
N GLY A 325 4.60 7.81 -36.98
CA GLY A 325 3.30 7.68 -36.33
C GLY A 325 3.20 6.38 -35.57
N GLY A 326 2.25 6.29 -34.65
CA GLY A 326 2.01 5.08 -33.91
C GLY A 326 0.65 5.02 -33.25
N VAL A 327 0.24 3.80 -32.91
CA VAL A 327 -1.00 3.50 -32.21
C VAL A 327 -0.70 2.47 -31.13
N ASN A 328 -1.13 2.73 -29.91
CA ASN A 328 -1.09 1.82 -28.78
C ASN A 328 -2.51 1.54 -28.33
N LEU A 329 -2.92 0.28 -28.33
CA LEU A 329 -4.24 -0.16 -27.86
C LEU A 329 -4.06 -1.10 -26.69
N THR A 330 -4.88 -0.92 -25.67
CA THR A 330 -4.91 -1.81 -24.51
C THR A 330 -6.35 -2.11 -24.13
N GLY A 331 -6.60 -3.36 -23.77
CA GLY A 331 -7.89 -3.79 -23.25
C GLY A 331 -7.71 -4.74 -22.08
N SER A 332 -8.56 -4.62 -21.06
CA SER A 332 -8.63 -5.60 -20.00
C SER A 332 -10.06 -5.80 -19.52
N TRP A 333 -10.37 -7.05 -19.20
CA TRP A 333 -11.54 -7.46 -18.46
C TRP A 333 -11.07 -8.07 -17.15
N THR A 334 -11.62 -7.59 -16.03
CA THR A 334 -11.30 -8.13 -14.71
C THR A 334 -12.56 -8.48 -13.94
N LYS A 335 -12.47 -9.58 -13.19
CA LYS A 335 -13.48 -9.99 -12.22
C LYS A 335 -12.80 -10.22 -10.89
N ARG A 336 -13.33 -9.59 -9.86
CA ARG A 336 -12.84 -9.73 -8.49
C ARG A 336 -14.00 -10.11 -7.57
N ASN A 337 -13.83 -11.21 -6.83
CA ASN A 337 -14.63 -11.51 -5.66
C ASN A 337 -13.79 -11.13 -4.42
N TYR A 338 -14.37 -10.43 -3.48
CA TYR A 338 -13.65 -9.91 -2.32
C TYR A 338 -14.58 -9.83 -1.10
N ASN A 339 -13.99 -9.60 0.06
CA ASN A 339 -14.70 -9.24 1.27
C ASN A 339 -14.35 -7.81 1.64
N ASP A 340 -15.34 -6.96 1.89
CA ASP A 340 -15.12 -5.58 2.33
C ASP A 340 -14.66 -5.55 3.79
N ASN A 341 -13.35 -5.76 3.97
CA ASN A 341 -12.76 -6.01 5.29
C ASN A 341 -12.34 -4.75 6.03
N ALA A 342 -12.16 -3.64 5.32
CA ALA A 342 -11.52 -2.46 5.89
C ALA A 342 -12.51 -1.42 6.45
N THR A 343 -13.77 -1.47 6.04
CA THR A 343 -14.80 -0.47 6.37
C THR A 343 -16.10 -1.07 6.85
N GLY A 344 -16.18 -2.40 6.88
CA GLY A 344 -17.37 -3.14 7.27
C GLY A 344 -17.59 -3.17 8.78
N SER A 345 -18.79 -3.59 9.16
CA SER A 345 -19.13 -3.95 10.53
C SER A 345 -18.18 -5.04 11.04
N TYR A 346 -17.76 -4.97 12.30
CA TYR A 346 -17.02 -6.05 12.97
C TYR A 346 -17.71 -7.41 12.81
N TYR A 347 -19.04 -7.41 12.70
CA TYR A 347 -19.85 -8.61 12.54
C TYR A 347 -19.66 -9.33 11.20
N SER A 348 -19.29 -8.62 10.14
CA SER A 348 -19.09 -9.18 8.79
C SER A 348 -17.62 -9.33 8.39
N ASN A 349 -16.69 -8.93 9.24
CA ASN A 349 -15.26 -9.04 8.98
C ASN A 349 -14.73 -10.43 9.39
N PRO A 350 -14.37 -11.30 8.41
CA PRO A 350 -13.88 -12.65 8.71
C PRO A 350 -12.57 -12.66 9.50
N PHE A 351 -11.69 -11.67 9.30
CA PHE A 351 -10.42 -11.58 10.03
C PHE A 351 -10.63 -11.19 11.49
N TYR A 352 -11.59 -10.29 11.77
CA TYR A 352 -11.99 -9.94 13.12
C TYR A 352 -12.55 -11.16 13.85
N ILE A 353 -13.53 -11.84 13.25
CA ILE A 353 -14.19 -12.99 13.89
C ILE A 353 -13.20 -14.12 14.15
N THR A 354 -12.38 -14.50 13.16
CA THR A 354 -11.42 -15.60 13.33
C THR A 354 -10.32 -15.28 14.35
N ARG A 355 -9.97 -13.99 14.51
CA ARG A 355 -8.98 -13.56 15.50
C ARG A 355 -9.53 -13.54 16.91
N TYR A 356 -10.76 -13.05 17.09
CA TYR A 356 -11.31 -12.77 18.42
C TYR A 356 -12.33 -13.78 18.89
N MET A 357 -12.77 -14.74 18.08
CA MET A 357 -13.66 -15.79 18.54
C MET A 357 -12.98 -16.62 19.63
N ALA A 358 -13.64 -16.74 20.79
CA ALA A 358 -13.13 -17.55 21.87
C ALA A 358 -13.08 -19.03 21.48
N PRO A 359 -12.06 -19.76 21.91
CA PRO A 359 -11.84 -21.15 21.52
C PRO A 359 -12.78 -22.15 22.24
N VAL A 360 -13.95 -21.73 22.66
CA VAL A 360 -15.04 -22.54 23.21
C VAL A 360 -16.30 -22.49 22.36
N TYR A 361 -16.32 -21.64 21.31
CA TYR A 361 -17.43 -21.56 20.36
C TYR A 361 -17.03 -22.27 19.07
N PRO A 362 -17.63 -23.46 18.78
CA PRO A 362 -17.27 -24.22 17.59
C PRO A 362 -17.86 -23.61 16.30
N VAL A 363 -17.31 -23.99 15.15
CA VAL A 363 -17.86 -23.62 13.83
C VAL A 363 -19.15 -24.34 13.54
N TYR A 364 -19.28 -25.59 13.99
CA TYR A 364 -20.44 -26.46 13.74
C TYR A 364 -21.17 -26.82 15.04
N MET A 365 -22.42 -27.20 14.91
CA MET A 365 -23.22 -27.68 16.03
C MET A 365 -22.78 -29.07 16.49
N HIS A 366 -22.77 -29.27 17.80
CA HIS A 366 -22.44 -30.55 18.43
C HIS A 366 -23.56 -31.08 19.29
N ASN A 367 -23.64 -32.41 19.40
CA ASN A 367 -24.47 -33.11 20.36
C ASN A 367 -23.86 -33.07 21.77
N ALA A 368 -24.60 -33.47 22.76
CA ALA A 368 -24.14 -33.49 24.14
C ALA A 368 -22.91 -34.40 24.41
N ASP A 369 -22.67 -35.39 23.56
CA ASP A 369 -21.48 -36.25 23.60
C ASP A 369 -20.25 -35.68 22.86
N GLY A 370 -20.39 -34.51 22.25
CA GLY A 370 -19.37 -33.83 21.46
C GLY A 370 -19.34 -34.23 19.99
N SER A 371 -20.16 -35.14 19.52
CA SER A 371 -20.27 -35.49 18.10
C SER A 371 -20.95 -34.36 17.30
N TYR A 372 -20.61 -34.23 16.00
CA TYR A 372 -21.26 -33.26 15.12
C TYR A 372 -22.75 -33.54 14.92
N GLN A 373 -23.57 -32.49 14.91
CA GLN A 373 -24.91 -32.58 14.37
C GLN A 373 -24.84 -32.52 12.84
N LEU A 374 -25.58 -33.44 12.21
CA LEU A 374 -25.62 -33.57 10.77
C LEU A 374 -27.02 -33.23 10.22
N ASP A 375 -27.08 -32.66 9.03
CA ASP A 375 -28.34 -32.40 8.31
C ASP A 375 -28.86 -33.70 7.61
N GLU A 376 -29.95 -33.59 6.90
CA GLU A 376 -30.56 -34.72 6.16
C GLU A 376 -29.63 -35.33 5.08
N ASN A 377 -28.63 -34.60 4.64
CA ASN A 377 -27.66 -35.04 3.62
C ASN A 377 -26.38 -35.60 4.25
N GLY A 378 -26.27 -35.59 5.60
CA GLY A 378 -25.08 -36.00 6.33
C GLY A 378 -23.99 -34.94 6.42
N GLU A 379 -24.30 -33.67 6.07
CA GLU A 379 -23.37 -32.56 6.20
C GLU A 379 -23.43 -31.92 7.58
N LYS A 380 -22.32 -31.38 8.09
CA LYS A 380 -22.23 -30.70 9.37
C LYS A 380 -23.09 -29.43 9.39
N ILE A 381 -23.89 -29.24 10.40
CA ILE A 381 -24.72 -28.04 10.59
C ILE A 381 -23.86 -26.93 11.20
N TYR A 382 -23.84 -25.74 10.58
CA TYR A 382 -23.14 -24.57 11.12
C TYR A 382 -23.78 -24.09 12.43
N ASP A 383 -22.97 -23.77 13.43
CA ASP A 383 -23.46 -23.25 14.70
C ASP A 383 -23.85 -21.76 14.58
N THR A 384 -25.15 -21.49 14.66
CA THR A 384 -25.73 -20.14 14.67
C THR A 384 -26.28 -19.76 16.04
N THR A 385 -25.90 -20.50 17.08
CA THR A 385 -26.41 -20.31 18.46
C THR A 385 -25.34 -19.72 19.41
N SER A 386 -24.16 -19.41 18.88
CA SER A 386 -23.11 -18.76 19.67
C SER A 386 -23.58 -17.37 20.16
N PRO A 387 -23.45 -17.06 21.45
CA PRO A 387 -23.79 -15.74 21.98
C PRO A 387 -22.85 -14.64 21.56
N TYR A 388 -21.71 -15.00 20.95
CA TYR A 388 -20.73 -14.05 20.44
C TYR A 388 -21.22 -13.40 19.15
N LEU A 389 -21.13 -12.06 19.06
CA LEU A 389 -21.55 -11.27 17.90
C LEU A 389 -22.97 -11.57 17.39
N GLY A 390 -23.92 -11.76 18.31
CA GLY A 390 -25.33 -11.91 17.96
C GLY A 390 -25.64 -13.20 17.20
N ASN A 391 -25.01 -14.29 17.54
CA ASN A 391 -25.26 -15.62 16.97
C ASN A 391 -24.88 -15.74 15.49
N ARG A 392 -23.92 -14.95 15.00
CA ARG A 392 -23.46 -15.01 13.62
C ARG A 392 -22.40 -16.11 13.43
N ASN A 393 -22.37 -16.66 12.21
CA ASN A 393 -21.35 -17.61 11.77
C ASN A 393 -20.76 -17.15 10.44
N ILE A 394 -19.56 -16.56 10.48
CA ILE A 394 -18.94 -16.00 9.28
C ILE A 394 -18.60 -17.07 8.24
N ALA A 395 -18.22 -18.28 8.65
CA ALA A 395 -17.93 -19.37 7.72
C ALA A 395 -19.20 -19.77 6.94
N TYR A 396 -20.36 -19.75 7.59
CA TYR A 396 -21.66 -20.00 6.96
C TYR A 396 -22.08 -18.84 6.07
N GLU A 397 -21.96 -17.60 6.54
CA GLU A 397 -22.28 -16.40 5.75
C GLU A 397 -21.47 -16.33 4.46
N MET A 398 -20.19 -16.68 4.50
CA MET A 398 -19.29 -16.66 3.33
C MET A 398 -19.66 -17.67 2.22
N LEU A 399 -20.49 -18.67 2.51
CA LEU A 399 -21.00 -19.58 1.48
C LEU A 399 -22.04 -18.90 0.57
N PHE A 400 -22.79 -17.94 1.10
CA PHE A 400 -23.94 -17.33 0.43
C PHE A 400 -23.71 -15.88 0.04
N ASN A 401 -23.04 -15.09 0.91
CA ASN A 401 -22.76 -13.68 0.62
C ASN A 401 -21.79 -13.57 -0.56
N LYS A 402 -22.05 -12.60 -1.43
CA LYS A 402 -21.20 -12.34 -2.60
C LYS A 402 -20.89 -10.85 -2.70
N GLU A 403 -19.64 -10.55 -2.88
CA GLU A 403 -19.18 -9.21 -3.22
C GLU A 403 -18.30 -9.30 -4.47
N GLU A 404 -18.82 -8.81 -5.58
CA GLU A 404 -18.25 -8.98 -6.92
C GLU A 404 -18.06 -7.63 -7.58
N SER A 405 -16.90 -7.44 -8.20
CA SER A 405 -16.60 -6.31 -9.07
C SER A 405 -16.16 -6.82 -10.45
N ILE A 406 -16.87 -6.42 -11.49
CA ILE A 406 -16.50 -6.67 -12.88
C ILE A 406 -16.13 -5.35 -13.52
N ARG A 407 -14.91 -5.25 -14.05
CA ARG A 407 -14.43 -4.03 -14.69
C ARG A 407 -13.90 -4.31 -16.10
N ASN A 408 -14.29 -3.43 -17.03
CA ASN A 408 -13.80 -3.41 -18.39
C ASN A 408 -13.00 -2.12 -18.61
N VAL A 409 -11.85 -2.22 -19.22
CA VAL A 409 -11.00 -1.07 -19.57
C VAL A 409 -10.65 -1.18 -21.05
N LEU A 410 -10.81 -0.08 -21.78
CA LEU A 410 -10.36 0.07 -23.15
C LEU A 410 -9.62 1.39 -23.27
N GLY A 411 -8.33 1.31 -23.56
CA GLY A 411 -7.44 2.45 -23.78
C GLY A 411 -6.91 2.47 -25.22
N GLY A 412 -6.85 3.66 -25.79
CA GLY A 412 -6.29 3.88 -27.10
C GLY A 412 -5.49 5.18 -27.15
N GLN A 413 -4.26 5.10 -27.64
CA GLN A 413 -3.37 6.23 -27.82
C GLN A 413 -2.89 6.25 -29.26
N ALA A 414 -2.93 7.41 -29.90
CA ALA A 414 -2.36 7.62 -31.21
C ALA A 414 -1.45 8.85 -31.22
N PHE A 415 -0.37 8.81 -31.99
CA PHE A 415 0.51 9.95 -32.17
C PHE A 415 1.02 10.06 -33.61
N ALA A 416 1.33 11.29 -34.00
CA ALA A 416 2.00 11.61 -35.24
C ALA A 416 3.08 12.64 -34.98
N THR A 417 4.31 12.37 -35.46
CA THR A 417 5.46 13.27 -35.38
C THR A 417 5.92 13.63 -36.79
N ILE A 418 6.04 14.91 -37.05
CA ILE A 418 6.62 15.47 -38.28
C ILE A 418 7.97 16.07 -37.92
N THR A 419 9.03 15.55 -38.54
CA THR A 419 10.38 16.10 -38.42
C THR A 419 10.60 17.10 -39.51
N LEU A 420 10.95 18.32 -39.12
CA LEU A 420 11.21 19.46 -40.00
C LEU A 420 12.72 19.72 -40.12
N PRO A 421 13.17 20.51 -41.10
CA PRO A 421 14.56 20.95 -41.15
C PRO A 421 15.03 21.68 -39.89
N LEU A 422 16.36 21.80 -39.73
CA LEU A 422 17.00 22.51 -38.60
C LEU A 422 16.74 21.91 -37.21
N GLY A 423 16.46 20.62 -37.13
CA GLY A 423 16.26 19.94 -35.85
C GLY A 423 14.90 20.15 -35.17
N LEU A 424 13.93 20.70 -35.89
CA LEU A 424 12.56 20.90 -35.41
C LEU A 424 11.73 19.63 -35.58
N SER A 425 10.82 19.36 -34.62
CA SER A 425 9.79 18.35 -34.81
C SER A 425 8.49 18.75 -34.08
N VAL A 426 7.36 18.41 -34.68
CA VAL A 426 6.03 18.63 -34.16
C VAL A 426 5.39 17.28 -33.90
N THR A 427 4.94 17.05 -32.69
CA THR A 427 4.20 15.82 -32.29
C THR A 427 2.81 16.21 -31.81
N VAL A 428 1.81 15.54 -32.36
CA VAL A 428 0.44 15.55 -31.83
C VAL A 428 0.14 14.17 -31.29
N LYS A 429 -0.38 14.10 -30.06
CA LYS A 429 -0.71 12.86 -29.37
C LYS A 429 -2.09 12.96 -28.76
N GLY A 430 -2.92 11.96 -28.98
CA GLY A 430 -4.23 11.82 -28.37
C GLY A 430 -4.34 10.51 -27.62
N ASP A 431 -4.96 10.54 -26.45
CA ASP A 431 -5.26 9.37 -25.61
C ASP A 431 -6.74 9.39 -25.22
N LEU A 432 -7.36 8.24 -25.29
CA LEU A 432 -8.71 7.99 -24.80
C LEU A 432 -8.68 6.74 -23.94
N ASN A 433 -9.08 6.87 -22.69
CA ASN A 433 -9.29 5.75 -21.79
C ASN A 433 -10.75 5.73 -21.34
N ASN A 434 -11.41 4.60 -21.51
CA ASN A 434 -12.77 4.38 -21.09
C ASN A 434 -12.85 3.12 -20.23
N SER A 435 -13.43 3.25 -19.04
CA SER A 435 -13.62 2.09 -18.16
C SER A 435 -15.01 2.06 -17.56
N THR A 436 -15.56 0.86 -17.42
CA THR A 436 -16.82 0.60 -16.72
C THR A 436 -16.58 -0.37 -15.59
N SER A 437 -17.20 -0.13 -14.45
CA SER A 437 -17.15 -1.03 -13.30
C SER A 437 -18.57 -1.30 -12.81
N ASN A 438 -18.93 -2.59 -12.73
CA ASN A 438 -20.20 -3.04 -12.20
C ASN A 438 -19.92 -3.87 -10.96
N ASN A 439 -20.37 -3.39 -9.81
CA ASN A 439 -20.15 -4.01 -8.51
C ASN A 439 -21.47 -4.47 -7.93
N LYS A 440 -21.48 -5.65 -7.33
CA LYS A 440 -22.64 -6.18 -6.61
C LYS A 440 -22.22 -6.64 -5.22
N LYS A 441 -23.02 -6.27 -4.22
CA LYS A 441 -22.93 -6.79 -2.86
C LYS A 441 -24.25 -7.44 -2.51
N TYR A 442 -24.21 -8.72 -2.24
CA TYR A 442 -25.36 -9.53 -1.85
C TYR A 442 -25.15 -10.07 -0.45
N ASP A 443 -26.09 -9.75 0.43
CA ASP A 443 -26.23 -10.29 1.77
C ASP A 443 -27.43 -11.25 1.77
N ASN A 444 -27.19 -12.48 2.17
CA ASN A 444 -28.17 -13.58 2.06
C ASN A 444 -29.33 -13.43 3.06
N PRO A 445 -30.53 -14.02 2.80
CA PRO A 445 -31.68 -13.95 3.70
C PRO A 445 -31.62 -14.94 4.87
N LYS A 446 -30.61 -15.82 4.93
CA LYS A 446 -30.58 -16.93 5.91
C LYS A 446 -29.93 -16.53 7.23
N ILE A 447 -28.83 -15.75 7.16
CA ILE A 447 -28.02 -15.38 8.30
C ILE A 447 -27.33 -14.02 8.05
N GLY A 448 -26.98 -13.32 9.12
CA GLY A 448 -26.23 -12.07 9.06
C GLY A 448 -27.10 -10.87 8.69
N ASP A 449 -26.47 -9.83 8.13
CA ASP A 449 -27.10 -8.52 7.90
C ASP A 449 -28.27 -8.56 6.91
N GLY A 450 -28.30 -9.54 6.02
CA GLY A 450 -29.40 -9.71 5.07
C GLY A 450 -30.63 -10.41 5.64
N ALA A 451 -30.48 -11.20 6.73
CA ALA A 451 -31.55 -12.04 7.24
C ALA A 451 -32.78 -11.25 7.71
N THR A 452 -32.57 -10.13 8.42
CA THR A 452 -33.65 -9.26 8.92
C THR A 452 -34.45 -8.56 7.82
N ASN A 453 -33.90 -8.51 6.59
CA ASN A 453 -34.49 -7.83 5.45
C ASN A 453 -34.93 -8.81 4.33
N GLY A 454 -34.92 -10.10 4.60
CA GLY A 454 -35.22 -11.12 3.59
C GLY A 454 -34.25 -11.16 2.41
N GLY A 455 -32.98 -10.85 2.69
CA GLY A 455 -31.93 -10.67 1.70
C GLY A 455 -31.79 -9.22 1.20
N ARG A 456 -30.56 -8.83 0.88
CA ARG A 456 -30.24 -7.47 0.41
C ARG A 456 -29.30 -7.53 -0.78
N LEU A 457 -29.62 -6.80 -1.84
CA LEU A 457 -28.76 -6.62 -3.00
C LEU A 457 -28.44 -5.14 -3.21
N THR A 458 -27.16 -4.80 -3.18
CA THR A 458 -26.66 -3.47 -3.55
C THR A 458 -25.91 -3.57 -4.87
N SER A 459 -26.21 -2.66 -5.80
CA SER A 459 -25.55 -2.57 -7.10
C SER A 459 -24.94 -1.18 -7.27
N TYR A 460 -23.69 -1.14 -7.72
CA TYR A 460 -22.96 0.08 -8.05
C TYR A 460 -22.46 -0.01 -9.49
N ALA A 461 -22.70 1.02 -10.30
CA ALA A 461 -22.16 1.14 -11.64
C ALA A 461 -21.35 2.44 -11.75
N TYR A 462 -20.14 2.32 -12.25
CA TYR A 462 -19.25 3.44 -12.55
C TYR A 462 -18.89 3.42 -14.02
N GLN A 463 -18.88 4.59 -14.63
CA GLN A 463 -18.32 4.83 -15.95
C GLN A 463 -17.30 5.93 -15.82
N TYR A 464 -16.09 5.70 -16.30
CA TYR A 464 -15.01 6.66 -16.32
C TYR A 464 -14.58 6.90 -17.76
N ARG A 465 -14.34 8.15 -18.11
CA ARG A 465 -13.79 8.54 -19.40
C ARG A 465 -12.69 9.57 -19.18
N THR A 466 -11.51 9.28 -19.71
CA THR A 466 -10.38 10.22 -19.70
C THR A 466 -9.97 10.50 -21.14
N VAL A 467 -9.81 11.77 -21.48
CA VAL A 467 -9.28 12.23 -22.76
C VAL A 467 -8.09 13.15 -22.50
N THR A 468 -6.95 12.85 -23.13
CA THR A 468 -5.76 13.70 -23.08
C THR A 468 -5.31 14.04 -24.50
N LEU A 469 -5.11 15.33 -24.79
CA LEU A 469 -4.54 15.82 -26.05
C LEU A 469 -3.24 16.58 -25.75
N GLN A 470 -2.20 16.28 -26.50
CA GLN A 470 -0.89 16.93 -26.36
C GLN A 470 -0.40 17.40 -27.74
N GLN A 471 0.09 18.65 -27.81
CA GLN A 471 0.78 19.22 -28.94
C GLN A 471 2.17 19.64 -28.48
N ILE A 472 3.20 19.09 -29.11
CA ILE A 472 4.59 19.24 -28.66
C ILE A 472 5.44 19.73 -29.84
N LEU A 473 6.10 20.86 -29.65
CA LEU A 473 7.14 21.36 -30.52
C LEU A 473 8.49 21.14 -29.85
N ASN A 474 9.36 20.36 -30.49
CA ASN A 474 10.74 20.16 -30.05
C ASN A 474 11.71 20.77 -31.02
N TRP A 475 12.81 21.30 -30.51
CA TRP A 475 13.96 21.80 -31.29
C TRP A 475 15.24 21.26 -30.67
N ASN A 476 16.02 20.48 -31.47
CA ASN A 476 17.30 19.91 -31.07
C ASN A 476 18.36 20.40 -32.01
N TYR A 477 19.33 21.09 -31.46
CA TYR A 477 20.39 21.71 -32.28
C TYR A 477 21.76 21.49 -31.67
N GLN A 478 22.70 21.01 -32.49
CA GLN A 478 24.10 20.84 -32.10
C GLN A 478 24.96 21.86 -32.83
N PHE A 479 25.74 22.63 -32.09
CA PHE A 479 26.65 23.64 -32.60
C PHE A 479 28.11 23.28 -32.22
N LYS A 480 29.02 23.35 -33.22
CA LYS A 480 30.43 23.00 -33.04
C LYS A 480 30.71 21.65 -32.39
N GLU A 481 29.81 20.69 -32.51
CA GLU A 481 29.87 19.34 -31.89
C GLU A 481 29.90 19.28 -30.34
N ILE A 482 30.16 20.39 -29.66
CA ILE A 482 30.32 20.52 -28.24
C ILE A 482 29.14 21.22 -27.52
N HIS A 483 28.32 21.96 -28.25
CA HIS A 483 27.16 22.65 -27.71
C HIS A 483 25.90 21.96 -28.19
N ASN A 484 25.15 21.37 -27.32
CA ASN A 484 23.84 20.76 -27.58
C ASN A 484 22.74 21.54 -26.87
N ILE A 485 21.74 21.98 -27.63
CA ILE A 485 20.57 22.71 -27.12
C ILE A 485 19.34 21.91 -27.50
N GLU A 486 18.50 21.61 -26.49
CA GLU A 486 17.18 21.05 -26.67
C GLU A 486 16.16 22.03 -26.11
N ALA A 487 15.18 22.43 -26.90
CA ALA A 487 14.09 23.27 -26.46
C ALA A 487 12.75 22.59 -26.78
N MET A 488 11.78 22.76 -25.91
CA MET A 488 10.44 22.19 -26.06
C MET A 488 9.39 23.20 -25.61
N ILE A 489 8.33 23.31 -26.40
CA ILE A 489 7.09 23.97 -25.99
C ILE A 489 5.97 22.97 -26.21
N ALA A 490 5.08 22.85 -25.24
CA ALA A 490 3.93 21.96 -25.38
C ALA A 490 2.65 22.56 -24.75
N HIS A 491 1.54 22.11 -25.28
CA HIS A 491 0.20 22.32 -24.76
C HIS A 491 -0.42 20.97 -24.46
N GLU A 492 -1.10 20.85 -23.31
CA GLU A 492 -1.80 19.64 -22.87
C GLU A 492 -3.19 20.01 -22.38
N SER A 493 -4.20 19.30 -22.87
CA SER A 493 -5.57 19.36 -22.39
C SER A 493 -5.97 18.00 -21.84
N TYR A 494 -6.47 17.98 -20.61
CA TYR A 494 -6.90 16.78 -19.89
C TYR A 494 -8.34 16.97 -19.46
N SER A 495 -9.20 15.96 -19.73
CA SER A 495 -10.60 15.89 -19.29
C SER A 495 -10.89 14.52 -18.71
N TRP A 496 -11.42 14.49 -17.51
CA TRP A 496 -11.90 13.30 -16.83
C TRP A 496 -13.36 13.46 -16.44
N GLU A 497 -14.12 12.41 -16.67
CA GLU A 497 -15.55 12.33 -16.37
C GLU A 497 -15.83 11.04 -15.61
N ARG A 498 -16.71 11.11 -14.61
CA ARG A 498 -17.24 9.95 -13.90
C ARG A 498 -18.74 10.03 -13.85
N LYS A 499 -19.42 8.95 -14.22
CA LYS A 499 -20.83 8.72 -13.95
C LYS A 499 -20.96 7.59 -12.95
N TYR A 500 -21.77 7.81 -11.95
CA TYR A 500 -22.01 6.88 -10.87
C TYR A 500 -23.50 6.69 -10.66
N THR A 501 -23.94 5.42 -10.54
CA THR A 501 -25.28 5.06 -10.13
C THR A 501 -25.20 3.95 -9.09
N SER A 502 -26.07 3.98 -8.08
CA SER A 502 -26.19 2.91 -7.08
C SER A 502 -27.64 2.72 -6.69
N GLY A 503 -27.97 1.49 -6.31
CA GLY A 503 -29.27 1.15 -5.75
C GLY A 503 -29.14 -0.02 -4.79
N MET A 504 -30.04 -0.05 -3.81
CA MET A 504 -30.16 -1.14 -2.86
C MET A 504 -31.63 -1.53 -2.73
N ASN A 505 -31.88 -2.83 -2.91
CA ASN A 505 -33.19 -3.45 -2.70
C ASN A 505 -33.08 -4.59 -1.69
N THR A 506 -34.18 -4.85 -0.97
CA THR A 506 -34.33 -5.91 0.03
C THR A 506 -35.55 -6.77 -0.28
N GLY A 507 -35.67 -7.94 0.39
CA GLY A 507 -36.78 -8.85 0.19
C GLY A 507 -36.65 -9.66 -1.10
N MET A 508 -35.79 -10.67 -1.12
CA MET A 508 -35.55 -11.56 -2.26
C MET A 508 -36.77 -12.48 -2.49
N ALA A 509 -37.27 -12.49 -3.73
CA ALA A 509 -38.43 -13.31 -4.06
C ALA A 509 -38.08 -14.75 -4.48
N VAL A 510 -36.97 -14.90 -5.24
CA VAL A 510 -36.53 -16.22 -5.78
C VAL A 510 -35.05 -16.41 -5.42
N ASP A 511 -34.74 -17.52 -4.74
CA ASP A 511 -33.36 -17.82 -4.34
C ASP A 511 -32.43 -17.97 -5.55
N GLY A 512 -31.19 -17.49 -5.39
CA GLY A 512 -30.12 -17.57 -6.38
C GLY A 512 -30.20 -16.55 -7.53
N ASN A 513 -31.28 -15.78 -7.68
CA ASN A 513 -31.39 -14.74 -8.71
C ASN A 513 -30.91 -13.38 -8.16
N LEU A 514 -29.67 -12.99 -8.48
CA LEU A 514 -29.05 -11.75 -8.02
C LEU A 514 -29.26 -10.59 -9.02
N THR A 515 -30.52 -10.31 -9.37
CA THR A 515 -30.94 -9.15 -10.14
C THR A 515 -31.76 -8.19 -9.26
N MET A 516 -31.62 -6.89 -9.44
CA MET A 516 -32.34 -5.88 -8.63
C MET A 516 -33.86 -6.08 -8.66
N GLY A 517 -34.43 -6.52 -9.80
CA GLY A 517 -35.87 -6.78 -9.94
C GLY A 517 -36.38 -7.97 -9.15
N ASN A 518 -35.49 -8.84 -8.61
CA ASN A 518 -35.86 -9.97 -7.76
C ASN A 518 -35.97 -9.57 -6.25
N PHE A 519 -35.65 -8.33 -5.91
CA PHE A 519 -35.74 -7.81 -4.56
C PHE A 519 -36.87 -6.76 -4.51
N LEU A 520 -37.92 -7.05 -3.77
CA LEU A 520 -39.22 -6.35 -3.90
C LEU A 520 -39.25 -4.95 -3.30
N THR A 521 -38.43 -4.67 -2.30
CA THR A 521 -38.43 -3.39 -1.55
C THR A 521 -37.24 -2.54 -1.93
N ASN A 522 -37.48 -1.37 -2.55
CA ASN A 522 -36.44 -0.40 -2.81
C ASN A 522 -36.05 0.33 -1.52
N SER A 523 -34.77 0.30 -1.16
CA SER A 523 -34.24 1.00 0.02
C SER A 523 -33.68 2.38 -0.39
N TYR A 524 -32.93 2.45 -1.49
CA TYR A 524 -32.50 3.70 -2.10
C TYR A 524 -32.08 3.51 -3.56
N PHE A 525 -32.12 4.61 -4.29
CA PHE A 525 -31.47 4.76 -5.59
C PHE A 525 -30.77 6.12 -5.62
N ASN A 526 -29.51 6.16 -6.07
CA ASN A 526 -28.68 7.36 -6.06
C ASN A 526 -27.76 7.42 -7.28
N GLY A 527 -27.25 8.62 -7.60
CA GLY A 527 -26.30 8.80 -8.70
C GLY A 527 -25.65 10.19 -8.67
N SER A 528 -24.51 10.30 -9.33
CA SER A 528 -23.80 11.57 -9.52
C SER A 528 -22.94 11.54 -10.78
N ASP A 529 -22.76 12.71 -11.37
CA ASP A 529 -21.83 12.96 -12.45
C ASP A 529 -20.75 13.94 -11.94
N ASP A 530 -19.49 13.62 -12.20
CA ASP A 530 -18.35 14.45 -11.81
C ASP A 530 -17.42 14.70 -13.00
N GLU A 531 -16.82 15.87 -13.03
CA GLU A 531 -15.86 16.27 -14.04
C GLU A 531 -14.62 16.89 -13.40
N ASP A 532 -13.44 16.64 -14.01
CA ASP A 532 -12.18 17.31 -13.69
C ASP A 532 -11.44 17.66 -14.98
N LYS A 533 -11.11 18.93 -15.17
CA LYS A 533 -10.46 19.43 -16.39
C LYS A 533 -9.21 20.21 -16.03
N THR A 534 -8.16 19.96 -16.80
CA THR A 534 -6.89 20.67 -16.66
C THR A 534 -6.40 21.10 -18.04
N GLU A 535 -5.94 22.35 -18.12
CA GLU A 535 -5.32 22.96 -19.29
C GLU A 535 -3.90 23.39 -18.92
N SER A 536 -2.90 23.05 -19.75
CA SER A 536 -1.50 23.25 -19.37
C SER A 536 -0.65 23.74 -20.52
N TYR A 537 0.20 24.72 -20.24
CA TYR A 537 1.22 25.23 -21.14
C TYR A 537 2.57 25.02 -20.49
N LEU A 538 3.52 24.48 -21.24
CA LEU A 538 4.84 24.14 -20.70
C LEU A 538 5.96 24.46 -21.70
N ALA A 539 7.12 24.83 -21.15
CA ALA A 539 8.34 25.06 -21.88
C ALA A 539 9.54 24.45 -21.15
N ARG A 540 10.49 23.93 -21.87
CA ARG A 540 11.74 23.38 -21.34
C ARG A 540 12.89 23.72 -22.23
N VAL A 541 14.03 24.04 -21.64
CA VAL A 541 15.31 24.23 -22.35
C VAL A 541 16.38 23.41 -21.62
N LYS A 542 17.13 22.62 -22.37
CA LYS A 542 18.32 21.92 -21.93
C LYS A 542 19.52 22.40 -22.69
N TYR A 543 20.63 22.57 -22.02
CA TYR A 543 21.92 22.91 -22.60
C TYR A 543 22.97 21.94 -22.07
N ASN A 544 23.75 21.38 -23.01
CA ASN A 544 24.87 20.51 -22.71
C ASN A 544 26.12 21.09 -23.36
N TYR A 545 27.17 21.30 -22.56
CA TYR A 545 28.49 21.69 -23.02
C TYR A 545 29.45 20.50 -22.93
N ASP A 546 29.87 19.96 -24.07
CA ASP A 546 30.90 18.95 -24.24
C ASP A 546 30.69 17.69 -23.35
N ASN A 547 29.44 17.29 -23.10
CA ASN A 547 29.06 16.21 -22.16
C ASN A 547 29.67 16.35 -20.76
N ARG A 548 30.08 17.56 -20.38
CA ARG A 548 30.65 17.91 -19.06
C ARG A 548 29.66 18.64 -18.16
N TYR A 549 29.03 19.69 -18.70
CA TYR A 549 28.10 20.53 -17.94
C TYR A 549 26.72 20.48 -18.59
N PHE A 550 25.71 20.17 -17.78
CA PHE A 550 24.32 20.13 -18.23
C PHE A 550 23.52 21.09 -17.37
N ILE A 551 22.69 21.88 -18.01
CA ILE A 551 21.76 22.82 -17.36
C ILE A 551 20.39 22.59 -17.99
N GLU A 552 19.36 22.52 -17.18
CA GLU A 552 17.97 22.37 -17.59
C GLU A 552 17.11 23.39 -16.84
N GLY A 553 16.20 24.05 -17.58
CA GLY A 553 15.17 24.91 -17.01
C GLY A 553 13.81 24.56 -17.58
N SER A 554 12.78 24.52 -16.74
CA SER A 554 11.40 24.33 -17.19
C SER A 554 10.45 25.33 -16.54
N PHE A 555 9.40 25.64 -17.27
CA PHE A 555 8.26 26.43 -16.82
C PHE A 555 6.97 25.75 -17.23
N ARG A 556 6.00 25.69 -16.31
CA ARG A 556 4.68 25.16 -16.56
C ARG A 556 3.61 26.06 -15.95
N ARG A 557 2.52 26.26 -16.68
CA ARG A 557 1.34 26.97 -16.23
C ARG A 557 0.14 26.04 -16.36
N ASP A 558 -0.48 25.69 -15.23
CA ASP A 558 -1.64 24.81 -15.13
C ASP A 558 -2.90 25.56 -14.73
N GLY A 559 -4.02 25.29 -15.40
CA GLY A 559 -5.35 25.74 -15.02
C GLY A 559 -6.22 24.55 -14.65
N SER A 560 -6.84 24.55 -13.46
CA SER A 560 -7.70 23.47 -12.99
C SER A 560 -9.13 23.94 -12.75
N SER A 561 -10.10 23.07 -13.12
CA SER A 561 -11.53 23.29 -12.87
C SER A 561 -11.91 23.26 -11.39
N ARG A 562 -11.04 22.72 -10.50
CA ARG A 562 -11.27 22.64 -9.05
C ARG A 562 -11.21 24.01 -8.35
N PHE A 563 -10.63 25.02 -8.99
CA PHE A 563 -10.49 26.37 -8.45
C PHE A 563 -11.37 27.39 -9.16
N HIS A 564 -11.70 28.45 -8.43
CA HIS A 564 -12.45 29.58 -9.00
C HIS A 564 -11.65 30.20 -10.16
N LYS A 565 -12.35 30.80 -11.13
CA LYS A 565 -11.75 31.37 -12.36
C LYS A 565 -10.57 32.34 -12.10
N ASP A 566 -10.59 33.05 -10.97
CA ASP A 566 -9.58 34.05 -10.63
C ASP A 566 -8.29 33.42 -10.04
N ASN A 567 -8.40 32.20 -9.49
CA ASN A 567 -7.29 31.49 -8.82
C ASN A 567 -6.94 30.13 -9.47
N ARG A 568 -7.56 29.80 -10.62
CA ARG A 568 -7.36 28.48 -11.27
C ARG A 568 -6.00 28.26 -11.88
N TRP A 569 -5.27 29.34 -12.19
CA TRP A 569 -3.96 29.24 -12.85
C TRP A 569 -2.81 29.29 -11.85
N GLY A 570 -2.01 28.22 -11.82
CA GLY A 570 -0.74 28.16 -11.10
C GLY A 570 0.45 28.21 -12.08
N ASN A 571 1.55 28.85 -11.64
CA ASN A 571 2.81 28.90 -12.39
C ASN A 571 3.88 28.14 -11.61
N PHE A 572 4.56 27.21 -12.25
CA PHE A 572 5.53 26.32 -11.65
C PHE A 572 6.81 26.31 -12.49
N TYR A 573 7.96 26.20 -11.83
CA TYR A 573 9.25 26.25 -12.51
C TYR A 573 10.24 25.30 -11.87
N SER A 574 11.20 24.85 -12.67
CA SER A 574 12.33 24.08 -12.15
C SER A 574 13.62 24.46 -12.85
N VAL A 575 14.71 24.27 -12.14
CA VAL A 575 16.07 24.38 -12.65
C VAL A 575 16.89 23.21 -12.15
N GLY A 576 17.70 22.62 -13.02
CA GLY A 576 18.61 21.56 -12.67
C GLY A 576 19.95 21.75 -13.35
N ALA A 577 21.00 21.35 -12.67
CA ALA A 577 22.37 21.35 -13.21
C ALA A 577 23.07 20.03 -12.87
N SER A 578 23.90 19.54 -13.76
CA SER A 578 24.79 18.43 -13.46
C SER A 578 26.16 18.62 -14.09
N TRP A 579 27.16 18.07 -13.39
CA TRP A 579 28.56 18.11 -13.77
C TRP A 579 29.12 16.71 -13.87
N ASN A 580 29.50 16.31 -15.07
CA ASN A 580 30.17 15.04 -15.31
C ASN A 580 31.67 15.21 -15.07
N MET A 581 32.11 15.00 -13.83
CA MET A 581 33.47 15.25 -13.35
C MET A 581 34.50 14.33 -14.03
N LYS A 582 34.11 13.12 -14.44
CA LYS A 582 34.99 12.15 -15.13
C LYS A 582 35.54 12.70 -16.43
N ASN A 583 34.79 13.55 -17.12
CA ASN A 583 35.17 14.12 -18.40
C ASN A 583 36.15 15.32 -18.25
N GLU A 584 36.48 15.72 -17.04
CA GLU A 584 37.44 16.77 -16.73
C GLU A 584 38.89 16.29 -16.85
N ALA A 585 39.78 17.17 -17.21
CA ALA A 585 41.21 16.87 -17.41
C ALA A 585 41.88 16.24 -16.16
N PHE A 586 41.42 16.62 -14.95
CA PHE A 586 42.01 16.11 -13.70
C PHE A 586 41.49 14.70 -13.30
N LEU A 587 40.39 14.21 -13.89
CA LEU A 587 39.84 12.88 -13.65
C LEU A 587 39.88 11.97 -14.85
N LYS A 588 40.03 12.51 -16.08
CA LYS A 588 39.94 11.76 -17.34
C LYS A 588 40.85 10.51 -17.33
N ASP A 589 42.07 10.66 -16.82
CA ASP A 589 43.10 9.63 -16.85
C ASP A 589 43.17 8.81 -15.54
N VAL A 590 42.24 9.04 -14.61
CA VAL A 590 42.17 8.30 -13.33
C VAL A 590 41.40 6.98 -13.57
N GLU A 591 42.11 5.87 -13.70
CA GLU A 591 41.57 4.57 -14.12
C GLU A 591 40.57 3.93 -13.14
N TRP A 592 40.71 4.23 -11.83
CA TRP A 592 39.79 3.64 -10.83
C TRP A 592 38.45 4.37 -10.71
N VAL A 593 38.32 5.53 -11.35
CA VAL A 593 37.06 6.27 -11.47
C VAL A 593 36.51 6.06 -12.89
N ASP A 594 35.49 5.25 -13.04
CA ASP A 594 34.87 4.99 -14.35
C ASP A 594 33.89 6.08 -14.75
N HIS A 595 33.10 6.52 -13.76
CA HIS A 595 32.12 7.59 -13.88
C HIS A 595 32.01 8.34 -12.56
N LEU A 596 31.91 9.65 -12.59
CA LEU A 596 31.64 10.50 -11.43
C LEU A 596 30.86 11.73 -11.86
N LYS A 597 29.68 11.90 -11.29
CA LYS A 597 28.76 12.99 -11.61
C LYS A 597 28.18 13.60 -10.35
N MET A 598 28.11 14.91 -10.33
CA MET A 598 27.35 15.67 -9.32
C MET A 598 26.13 16.30 -9.98
N ARG A 599 25.00 16.33 -9.29
CA ARG A 599 23.78 16.99 -9.73
C ARG A 599 23.13 17.77 -8.59
N ALA A 600 22.46 18.85 -8.98
CA ALA A 600 21.64 19.65 -8.09
C ALA A 600 20.40 20.15 -8.83
N SER A 601 19.25 20.13 -8.17
CA SER A 601 18.01 20.67 -8.72
C SER A 601 17.19 21.38 -7.68
N TYR A 602 16.42 22.35 -8.13
CA TYR A 602 15.37 23.04 -7.41
C TYR A 602 14.14 23.14 -8.32
N GLY A 603 12.96 23.00 -7.72
CA GLY A 603 11.75 23.27 -8.47
C GLY A 603 10.50 23.28 -7.61
N GLU A 604 9.43 23.76 -8.22
CA GLU A 604 8.11 23.86 -7.63
C GLU A 604 7.09 23.13 -8.50
N VAL A 605 6.19 22.41 -7.84
CA VAL A 605 5.09 21.68 -8.48
C VAL A 605 3.80 21.97 -7.72
N GLY A 606 2.72 22.23 -8.46
CA GLY A 606 1.40 22.43 -7.87
C GLY A 606 0.76 21.12 -7.45
N ASN A 607 -0.18 21.19 -6.49
CA ASN A 607 -1.05 20.07 -6.11
C ASN A 607 -2.49 20.59 -5.92
N ASN A 608 -3.46 19.88 -6.51
CA ASN A 608 -4.89 20.18 -6.36
C ASN A 608 -5.67 18.97 -5.79
N MET A 609 -4.97 17.88 -5.40
CA MET A 609 -5.61 16.65 -4.93
C MET A 609 -6.24 16.78 -3.55
N GLY A 610 -5.85 17.77 -2.77
CA GLY A 610 -6.41 18.09 -1.45
C GLY A 610 -7.80 18.74 -1.48
N VAL A 611 -8.34 19.10 -2.66
CA VAL A 611 -9.63 19.75 -2.83
C VAL A 611 -10.56 18.91 -3.72
N SER A 612 -11.84 18.85 -3.37
CA SER A 612 -12.85 18.15 -4.18
C SER A 612 -13.03 18.83 -5.56
N TYR A 613 -13.66 18.14 -6.52
CA TYR A 613 -13.88 18.67 -7.89
C TYR A 613 -14.59 20.03 -7.91
N TYR A 614 -15.42 20.30 -6.90
CA TYR A 614 -16.23 21.52 -6.77
C TYR A 614 -15.92 22.31 -5.48
N GLY A 615 -14.74 22.12 -4.88
CA GLY A 615 -14.41 22.65 -3.56
C GLY A 615 -14.43 24.17 -3.42
N HIS A 616 -14.35 24.91 -4.54
CA HIS A 616 -14.49 26.39 -4.55
C HIS A 616 -15.96 26.87 -4.47
N MET A 617 -16.93 25.96 -4.69
CA MET A 617 -18.37 26.28 -4.69
C MET A 617 -19.02 26.01 -3.34
N ALA A 618 -20.14 26.68 -3.06
CA ALA A 618 -21.01 26.26 -1.99
C ALA A 618 -21.78 25.02 -2.41
N LEU A 619 -21.68 23.96 -1.63
CA LEU A 619 -22.32 22.67 -1.93
C LEU A 619 -23.56 22.49 -1.05
N TYR A 620 -24.57 21.84 -1.62
CA TYR A 620 -25.82 21.49 -0.97
C TYR A 620 -26.02 19.98 -1.04
N THR A 621 -26.64 19.40 -0.01
CA THR A 621 -27.19 18.06 -0.06
C THR A 621 -28.70 18.12 -0.25
N ILE A 622 -29.25 17.14 -0.95
CA ILE A 622 -30.69 17.01 -1.13
C ILE A 622 -31.24 16.11 -0.03
N ASP A 623 -32.28 16.53 0.64
CA ASP A 623 -32.95 15.78 1.70
C ASP A 623 -34.46 16.05 1.65
N LYS A 624 -35.21 15.47 2.56
CA LYS A 624 -36.69 15.68 2.66
C LYS A 624 -37.02 16.53 3.91
N ASN A 625 -37.87 17.51 3.75
CA ASN A 625 -38.50 18.25 4.85
C ASN A 625 -40.00 18.03 4.80
N GLY A 626 -40.55 17.28 5.74
CA GLY A 626 -41.97 16.97 5.76
C GLY A 626 -42.46 16.25 4.48
N GLY A 627 -41.65 15.43 3.85
CA GLY A 627 -41.91 14.71 2.60
C GLY A 627 -41.59 15.52 1.33
N ASN A 628 -41.30 16.80 1.41
CA ASN A 628 -40.94 17.65 0.27
C ASN A 628 -39.41 17.71 0.07
N PRO A 629 -38.91 17.84 -1.17
CA PRO A 629 -37.48 18.06 -1.45
C PRO A 629 -36.97 19.31 -0.75
N ALA A 630 -35.82 19.17 -0.08
CA ALA A 630 -35.11 20.25 0.60
C ALA A 630 -33.63 20.29 0.18
N LEU A 631 -33.10 21.52 0.00
CA LEU A 631 -31.68 21.75 -0.24
C LEU A 631 -31.03 22.25 1.06
N LEU A 632 -30.16 21.41 1.62
CA LEU A 632 -29.45 21.75 2.84
C LEU A 632 -28.01 22.13 2.50
N LYS A 633 -27.54 23.28 2.96
CA LYS A 633 -26.17 23.72 2.75
C LYS A 633 -25.20 22.79 3.47
N LYS A 634 -24.23 22.23 2.74
CA LYS A 634 -23.21 21.31 3.24
C LYS A 634 -21.88 22.04 3.45
N SER A 635 -21.48 22.91 2.52
CA SER A 635 -20.24 23.67 2.62
C SER A 635 -20.44 25.13 2.19
N LEU A 636 -19.56 25.99 2.70
CA LEU A 636 -19.46 27.36 2.22
C LEU A 636 -18.59 27.44 0.98
N ALA A 637 -18.85 28.44 0.13
CA ALA A 637 -17.95 28.71 -0.98
C ALA A 637 -16.55 29.10 -0.48
N ALA A 638 -15.55 28.67 -1.23
CA ALA A 638 -14.16 28.99 -0.98
C ALA A 638 -13.49 29.54 -2.27
N PRO A 639 -13.89 30.72 -2.76
CA PRO A 639 -13.37 31.24 -4.03
C PRO A 639 -11.90 31.62 -3.97
N ASP A 640 -11.36 31.84 -2.78
CA ASP A 640 -9.99 32.30 -2.54
C ASP A 640 -8.97 31.17 -2.47
N ILE A 641 -9.42 29.90 -2.50
CA ILE A 641 -8.47 28.78 -2.48
C ILE A 641 -7.61 28.78 -3.74
N LYS A 642 -6.33 28.49 -3.54
CA LYS A 642 -5.30 28.42 -4.56
C LYS A 642 -4.56 27.10 -4.52
N TRP A 643 -3.68 26.90 -5.44
CA TRP A 643 -2.81 25.75 -5.53
C TRP A 643 -1.97 25.54 -4.26
N GLU A 644 -1.94 24.31 -3.77
CA GLU A 644 -0.89 23.83 -2.87
C GLU A 644 0.40 23.75 -3.67
N THR A 645 1.53 24.15 -3.10
CA THR A 645 2.83 24.18 -3.79
C THR A 645 3.83 23.30 -3.07
N THR A 646 4.40 22.32 -3.79
CA THR A 646 5.50 21.51 -3.29
C THR A 646 6.82 21.99 -3.88
N GLN A 647 7.71 22.46 -3.03
CA GLN A 647 9.08 22.88 -3.34
C GLN A 647 10.04 21.73 -3.01
N THR A 648 10.97 21.42 -3.92
CA THR A 648 11.97 20.37 -3.70
C THR A 648 13.36 20.87 -4.04
N VAL A 649 14.30 20.65 -3.14
CA VAL A 649 15.76 20.77 -3.36
C VAL A 649 16.34 19.36 -3.37
N ASP A 650 17.14 19.02 -4.36
CA ASP A 650 17.85 17.74 -4.48
C ASP A 650 19.30 17.97 -4.84
N VAL A 651 20.22 17.33 -4.12
CA VAL A 651 21.66 17.35 -4.42
C VAL A 651 22.19 15.95 -4.28
N ALA A 652 22.92 15.46 -5.29
CA ALA A 652 23.47 14.10 -5.24
C ALA A 652 24.83 14.00 -5.94
N VAL A 653 25.59 13.02 -5.51
CA VAL A 653 26.78 12.52 -6.17
C VAL A 653 26.56 11.07 -6.54
N GLU A 654 26.83 10.72 -7.78
CA GLU A 654 26.70 9.37 -8.30
C GLU A 654 27.91 8.98 -9.12
N GLY A 655 28.25 7.70 -9.11
CA GLY A 655 29.41 7.26 -9.87
C GLY A 655 29.61 5.75 -9.91
N ARG A 656 30.63 5.37 -10.68
CA ARG A 656 31.13 3.99 -10.74
C ARG A 656 32.63 4.00 -10.48
N LEU A 657 33.07 3.11 -9.59
CA LEU A 657 34.47 2.99 -9.17
C LEU A 657 34.98 1.57 -9.39
N PHE A 658 36.26 1.45 -9.80
CA PHE A 658 36.96 0.16 -9.97
C PHE A 658 36.27 -0.80 -10.97
N ASN A 659 35.44 -0.29 -11.88
CA ASN A 659 34.56 -1.10 -12.76
C ASN A 659 33.62 -2.06 -11.99
N LYS A 660 33.43 -1.85 -10.68
CA LYS A 660 32.71 -2.78 -9.79
C LYS A 660 31.65 -2.14 -8.92
N LEU A 661 31.88 -0.96 -8.39
CA LEU A 661 31.00 -0.33 -7.40
C LEU A 661 30.27 0.85 -8.03
N ASN A 662 28.96 0.71 -8.24
CA ASN A 662 28.07 1.82 -8.51
C ASN A 662 27.57 2.40 -7.19
N PHE A 663 27.59 3.71 -7.04
CA PHE A 663 27.08 4.38 -5.86
C PHE A 663 26.26 5.61 -6.23
N GLN A 664 25.29 5.93 -5.41
CA GLN A 664 24.54 7.18 -5.44
C GLN A 664 24.28 7.61 -3.99
N ILE A 665 24.64 8.85 -3.66
CA ILE A 665 24.35 9.47 -2.35
C ILE A 665 23.70 10.80 -2.64
N GLY A 666 22.49 11.00 -2.13
CA GLY A 666 21.70 12.21 -2.36
C GLY A 666 21.06 12.73 -1.10
N TYR A 667 20.92 14.04 -1.02
CA TYR A 667 20.12 14.74 -0.02
C TYR A 667 18.93 15.40 -0.68
N PHE A 668 17.77 15.33 -0.04
CA PHE A 668 16.55 16.02 -0.49
C PHE A 668 15.88 16.79 0.64
N ASP A 669 15.27 17.93 0.30
CA ASP A 669 14.33 18.68 1.15
C ASP A 669 13.09 19.00 0.32
N LYS A 670 11.96 18.41 0.68
CA LYS A 670 10.65 18.57 0.03
C LYS A 670 9.72 19.26 0.99
N ARG A 671 9.20 20.44 0.62
CA ARG A 671 8.29 21.25 1.43
C ARG A 671 6.99 21.51 0.69
N SER A 672 5.89 21.06 1.27
CA SER A 672 4.54 21.37 0.80
C SER A 672 3.98 22.54 1.59
N LYS A 673 3.63 23.59 0.89
CA LYS A 673 3.12 24.86 1.43
C LYS A 673 1.69 25.10 0.99
N ASP A 674 0.99 25.95 1.73
CA ASP A 674 -0.40 26.31 1.43
C ASP A 674 -1.30 25.06 1.30
N LEU A 675 -1.13 24.08 2.21
CA LEU A 675 -1.86 22.82 2.17
C LEU A 675 -3.36 23.04 2.09
N LEU A 676 -4.02 22.33 1.19
CA LEU A 676 -5.46 22.39 1.00
C LEU A 676 -6.15 21.52 2.04
N PHE A 677 -7.01 22.13 2.84
CA PHE A 677 -7.68 21.46 3.95
C PHE A 677 -9.15 21.82 4.04
N GLU A 678 -10.02 20.82 4.27
CA GLU A 678 -11.43 21.01 4.52
C GLU A 678 -11.64 21.27 6.02
N VAL A 679 -11.83 22.52 6.39
CA VAL A 679 -12.00 22.95 7.78
C VAL A 679 -13.46 22.82 8.18
N ARG A 680 -13.72 22.18 9.31
CA ARG A 680 -15.04 22.19 9.96
C ARG A 680 -15.27 23.53 10.64
N LEU A 681 -16.39 24.17 10.33
CA LEU A 681 -16.77 25.43 10.92
C LEU A 681 -17.49 25.22 12.26
N PRO A 682 -17.51 26.22 13.17
CA PRO A 682 -18.33 26.18 14.37
C PRO A 682 -19.82 25.98 14.03
N LEU A 683 -20.59 25.35 14.93
CA LEU A 683 -22.05 25.18 14.75
C LEU A 683 -22.78 26.51 14.53
N SER A 684 -22.24 27.63 15.06
CA SER A 684 -22.79 29.00 14.84
C SER A 684 -22.74 29.45 13.38
N ALA A 685 -21.88 28.82 12.54
CA ALA A 685 -21.85 29.07 11.10
C ALA A 685 -22.95 28.32 10.34
N GLY A 686 -23.65 27.41 11.01
CA GLY A 686 -24.67 26.53 10.45
C GLY A 686 -24.29 25.06 10.50
N SER A 687 -25.29 24.21 10.29
CA SER A 687 -25.16 22.75 10.30
C SER A 687 -26.18 22.12 9.33
N TYR A 688 -26.01 20.85 9.05
CA TYR A 688 -26.96 20.03 8.30
C TYR A 688 -27.11 18.65 8.94
N PRO A 689 -28.30 18.02 8.86
CA PRO A 689 -28.45 16.65 9.31
C PRO A 689 -27.82 15.67 8.33
N TRP A 690 -27.23 14.61 8.84
CA TRP A 690 -26.72 13.49 8.07
C TRP A 690 -26.97 12.21 8.86
N GLN A 691 -27.87 11.35 8.40
CA GLN A 691 -28.40 10.25 9.19
C GLN A 691 -28.95 10.82 10.53
N ASP A 692 -28.61 10.25 11.67
CA ASP A 692 -29.06 10.72 12.99
C ASP A 692 -28.10 11.74 13.65
N LYS A 693 -27.18 12.35 12.86
CA LYS A 693 -26.15 13.28 13.35
C LYS A 693 -26.30 14.66 12.78
N VAL A 694 -25.96 15.65 13.59
CA VAL A 694 -25.81 17.04 13.15
C VAL A 694 -24.37 17.25 12.71
N MET A 695 -24.18 17.61 11.44
CA MET A 695 -22.87 17.84 10.84
C MET A 695 -22.60 19.34 10.68
N ASN A 696 -21.40 19.75 11.06
CA ASN A 696 -20.96 21.13 10.86
C ASN A 696 -20.78 21.42 9.37
N LEU A 697 -21.03 22.67 8.97
CA LEU A 697 -20.61 23.14 7.65
C LEU A 697 -19.08 23.07 7.52
N THR A 698 -18.62 22.87 6.30
CA THR A 698 -17.19 22.85 5.97
C THR A 698 -16.82 23.97 5.00
N GLN A 699 -15.53 24.34 4.97
CA GLN A 699 -14.97 25.27 4.00
C GLN A 699 -13.53 24.88 3.70
N TYR A 700 -13.14 24.88 2.43
CA TYR A 700 -11.74 24.69 2.04
C TYR A 700 -10.90 25.92 2.33
N LYS A 701 -9.67 25.71 2.81
CA LYS A 701 -8.68 26.76 3.07
C LYS A 701 -7.28 26.26 2.72
N ASN A 702 -6.41 27.18 2.32
CA ASN A 702 -4.98 26.93 2.19
C ASN A 702 -4.30 27.18 3.54
N ILE A 703 -3.87 26.11 4.22
CA ILE A 703 -3.35 26.22 5.59
C ILE A 703 -2.24 25.21 5.83
N GLY A 704 -1.18 25.64 6.49
CA GLY A 704 -0.11 24.77 6.95
C GLY A 704 1.03 24.55 5.96
N THR A 705 2.10 24.00 6.49
CA THR A 705 3.32 23.61 5.76
C THR A 705 3.88 22.33 6.36
N VAL A 706 4.22 21.36 5.52
CA VAL A 706 4.87 20.10 5.92
C VAL A 706 6.19 19.97 5.19
N SER A 707 7.23 19.52 5.87
CA SER A 707 8.57 19.24 5.34
C SER A 707 8.89 17.74 5.43
N ASN A 708 9.50 17.20 4.38
CA ASN A 708 10.13 15.89 4.34
C ASN A 708 11.56 16.06 3.85
N ARG A 709 12.53 15.72 4.67
CA ARG A 709 13.96 15.84 4.33
C ARG A 709 14.71 14.56 4.66
N GLY A 710 15.74 14.28 3.90
CA GLY A 710 16.46 13.04 4.14
C GLY A 710 17.63 12.77 3.21
N TRP A 711 18.22 11.60 3.42
CA TRP A 711 19.33 11.08 2.63
C TRP A 711 18.89 9.80 1.92
N GLU A 712 19.29 9.67 0.67
CA GLU A 712 19.15 8.46 -0.14
C GLU A 712 20.53 7.91 -0.46
N ILE A 713 20.77 6.65 -0.15
CA ILE A 713 22.02 5.95 -0.42
C ILE A 713 21.70 4.70 -1.22
N SER A 714 22.36 4.51 -2.36
CA SER A 714 22.31 3.29 -3.16
C SER A 714 23.73 2.83 -3.46
N LEU A 715 24.05 1.61 -3.10
CA LEU A 715 25.32 0.95 -3.36
C LEU A 715 25.05 -0.35 -4.11
N ASN A 716 25.73 -0.56 -5.23
CA ASN A 716 25.60 -1.77 -6.03
C ASN A 716 26.97 -2.23 -6.49
N ALA A 717 27.40 -3.41 -6.02
CA ALA A 717 28.73 -3.93 -6.25
C ALA A 717 28.71 -5.22 -7.07
N ASP A 718 29.47 -5.26 -8.14
CA ASP A 718 29.81 -6.47 -8.88
C ASP A 718 30.95 -7.22 -8.13
N ALA A 719 30.58 -7.95 -7.06
CA ALA A 719 31.53 -8.62 -6.16
C ALA A 719 32.36 -9.68 -6.89
N ILE A 720 31.73 -10.41 -7.81
CA ILE A 720 32.38 -11.37 -8.70
C ILE A 720 31.89 -11.10 -10.12
N ASP A 721 32.83 -10.92 -11.06
CA ASP A 721 32.53 -10.86 -12.49
C ASP A 721 33.57 -11.70 -13.23
N SER A 722 33.21 -12.95 -13.49
CA SER A 722 34.00 -13.91 -14.24
C SER A 722 33.15 -14.58 -15.32
N LYS A 723 33.74 -15.38 -16.18
CA LYS A 723 33.07 -16.06 -17.28
C LYS A 723 31.91 -16.94 -16.81
N ASP A 724 32.09 -17.69 -15.71
CA ASP A 724 31.11 -18.67 -15.24
C ASP A 724 30.33 -18.18 -13.99
N TRP A 725 30.89 -17.24 -13.22
CA TRP A 725 30.31 -16.71 -12.01
C TRP A 725 30.16 -15.20 -12.09
N LYS A 726 28.95 -14.71 -11.81
CA LYS A 726 28.67 -13.29 -11.60
C LYS A 726 27.90 -13.14 -10.31
N TRP A 727 28.35 -12.23 -9.45
CA TRP A 727 27.66 -11.95 -8.20
C TRP A 727 27.57 -10.44 -7.99
N ASN A 728 26.34 -9.96 -8.00
CA ASN A 728 26.01 -8.58 -7.75
C ASN A 728 25.28 -8.46 -6.41
N ILE A 729 25.68 -7.47 -5.59
CA ILE A 729 25.09 -7.16 -4.29
C ILE A 729 24.66 -5.71 -4.30
N GLY A 730 23.40 -5.44 -3.93
CA GLY A 730 22.83 -4.10 -3.82
C GLY A 730 22.37 -3.80 -2.42
N VAL A 731 22.54 -2.55 -1.98
CA VAL A 731 22.01 -2.02 -0.72
C VAL A 731 21.43 -0.63 -0.99
N ASP A 732 20.15 -0.45 -0.65
CA ASP A 732 19.48 0.83 -0.69
C ASP A 732 19.06 1.24 0.72
N ALA A 733 19.25 2.51 1.07
CA ALA A 733 18.82 3.09 2.34
C ALA A 733 18.25 4.50 2.13
N THR A 734 17.13 4.78 2.78
CA THR A 734 16.52 6.11 2.81
C THR A 734 16.30 6.52 4.26
N PHE A 735 16.93 7.59 4.67
CA PHE A 735 16.71 8.24 5.96
C PHE A 735 15.67 9.34 5.75
N LEU A 736 14.62 9.37 6.57
CA LEU A 736 13.51 10.31 6.41
C LEU A 736 13.21 11.02 7.73
N LYS A 737 13.13 12.35 7.70
CA LYS A 737 12.54 13.17 8.76
C LYS A 737 11.33 13.92 8.18
N ASN A 738 10.16 13.69 8.73
CA ASN A 738 8.93 14.42 8.45
C ASN A 738 8.67 15.42 9.59
N GLU A 739 8.15 16.63 9.27
CA GLU A 739 7.90 17.68 10.25
C GLU A 739 6.80 18.62 9.77
N ILE A 740 5.82 18.91 10.63
CA ILE A 740 4.87 20.00 10.46
C ILE A 740 5.58 21.30 10.79
N VAL A 741 5.78 22.15 9.78
CA VAL A 741 6.53 23.41 9.93
C VAL A 741 5.61 24.53 10.37
N LYS A 742 4.34 24.50 9.91
CA LYS A 742 3.36 25.54 10.21
C LYS A 742 1.94 24.97 10.21
N LEU A 743 1.17 25.36 11.22
CA LEU A 743 -0.27 25.09 11.34
C LEU A 743 -1.11 26.38 11.26
N PRO A 744 -2.43 26.26 11.00
CA PRO A 744 -3.35 27.39 11.10
C PRO A 744 -3.32 27.98 12.50
N ASP A 745 -3.11 29.29 12.58
CA ASP A 745 -3.08 30.05 13.86
C ASP A 745 -2.10 29.49 14.92
N GLY A 746 -1.15 28.62 14.52
CA GLY A 746 -0.21 27.97 15.42
C GLY A 746 -0.86 27.05 16.46
N LYS A 747 -2.07 26.57 16.20
CA LYS A 747 -2.83 25.74 17.16
C LYS A 747 -2.72 24.27 16.79
N ASP A 748 -2.51 23.48 17.82
CA ASP A 748 -2.50 22.02 17.72
C ASP A 748 -3.87 21.46 17.28
N ILE A 749 -3.85 20.38 16.50
CA ILE A 749 -5.04 19.68 16.03
C ILE A 749 -4.95 18.22 16.45
N LEU A 750 -5.72 17.87 17.49
CA LEU A 750 -5.80 16.49 17.97
C LEU A 750 -6.55 15.60 16.97
N HIS A 751 -5.91 14.53 16.52
CA HIS A 751 -6.45 13.57 15.57
C HIS A 751 -6.32 12.13 16.12
N GLY A 752 -7.31 11.69 16.87
CA GLY A 752 -7.30 10.36 17.52
C GLY A 752 -6.17 10.21 18.55
N MET A 753 -5.22 9.31 18.27
CA MET A 753 -4.03 9.09 19.08
C MET A 753 -2.81 9.91 18.61
N GLN A 754 -2.99 10.77 17.61
CA GLN A 754 -1.94 11.63 17.05
C GLN A 754 -2.32 13.08 17.26
N ASN A 755 -1.34 13.97 17.25
CA ASN A 755 -1.58 15.39 17.36
C ASN A 755 -0.75 16.11 16.29
N TYR A 756 -1.39 16.93 15.47
CA TYR A 756 -0.68 17.80 14.56
C TYR A 756 -0.21 19.01 15.35
N SER A 757 1.10 19.15 15.53
CA SER A 757 1.76 20.22 16.24
C SER A 757 3.01 20.67 15.50
N GLU A 758 3.31 21.96 15.53
CA GLU A 758 4.51 22.50 14.88
C GLU A 758 5.78 21.90 15.48
N GLY A 759 6.72 21.50 14.64
CA GLY A 759 7.97 20.81 15.04
C GLY A 759 7.86 19.29 15.17
N HIS A 760 6.65 18.73 15.12
CA HIS A 760 6.39 17.29 15.22
C HIS A 760 6.07 16.64 13.87
N SER A 761 6.20 15.32 13.78
CA SER A 761 5.80 14.56 12.59
C SER A 761 4.26 14.49 12.46
N ILE A 762 3.75 14.42 11.21
CA ILE A 762 2.30 14.26 10.97
C ILE A 762 1.73 12.98 11.57
N TYR A 763 2.55 11.97 11.82
CA TYR A 763 2.12 10.68 12.39
C TYR A 763 2.84 10.42 13.72
N GLU A 764 3.01 11.47 14.52
CA GLU A 764 3.56 11.31 15.87
C GLU A 764 2.42 11.05 16.86
N PHE A 765 2.60 9.99 17.66
CA PHE A 765 1.62 9.61 18.66
C PHE A 765 1.64 10.59 19.83
N TYR A 766 0.44 11.05 20.21
CA TYR A 766 0.15 11.87 21.37
C TYR A 766 -0.99 11.22 22.13
N THR A 767 -0.65 10.36 23.08
CA THR A 767 -1.61 9.48 23.73
C THR A 767 -1.38 9.43 25.25
N TYR A 768 -2.29 8.83 25.95
CA TYR A 768 -2.19 8.68 27.42
C TYR A 768 -0.95 7.86 27.77
N HIS A 769 -0.26 8.30 28.85
CA HIS A 769 0.98 7.67 29.28
C HIS A 769 0.69 6.65 30.39
N PHE A 770 1.05 5.40 30.15
CA PHE A 770 0.95 4.29 31.09
C PHE A 770 2.21 4.24 31.96
N GLU A 771 2.06 4.36 33.26
CA GLU A 771 3.15 4.36 34.24
C GLU A 771 3.50 2.95 34.76
N GLY A 772 2.56 2.00 34.67
CA GLY A 772 2.75 0.65 35.14
C GLY A 772 1.52 0.09 35.84
N VAL A 773 1.72 -0.99 36.58
CA VAL A 773 0.70 -1.66 37.36
C VAL A 773 1.01 -1.54 38.87
N ASP A 774 0.03 -1.10 39.65
CA ASP A 774 0.12 -1.14 41.09
C ASP A 774 0.13 -2.59 41.58
N GLN A 775 1.24 -3.04 42.14
CA GLN A 775 1.43 -4.41 42.56
C GLN A 775 0.60 -4.79 43.81
N LEU A 776 0.03 -3.81 44.53
CA LEU A 776 -0.93 -4.12 45.64
C LEU A 776 -2.31 -4.46 45.13
N THR A 777 -2.76 -3.83 44.03
CA THR A 777 -4.17 -3.92 43.58
C THR A 777 -4.31 -4.53 42.19
N GLY A 778 -3.24 -4.64 41.43
CA GLY A 778 -3.27 -5.07 40.03
C GLY A 778 -3.91 -4.04 39.10
N THR A 779 -4.02 -2.77 39.50
CA THR A 779 -4.66 -1.70 38.73
C THR A 779 -3.66 -1.02 37.84
N SER A 780 -4.06 -0.67 36.62
CA SER A 780 -3.28 0.16 35.70
C SER A 780 -3.15 1.59 36.22
N LEU A 781 -1.97 2.17 36.12
CA LEU A 781 -1.66 3.52 36.54
C LEU A 781 -1.28 4.36 35.31
N TYR A 782 -1.83 5.57 35.27
CA TYR A 782 -1.58 6.54 34.20
C TYR A 782 -1.06 7.86 34.81
N THR A 783 -0.23 8.59 34.08
CA THR A 783 0.15 9.95 34.50
C THR A 783 -1.10 10.78 34.71
N LEU A 784 -1.32 11.33 35.90
CA LEU A 784 -2.46 12.19 36.20
C LEU A 784 -2.35 13.51 35.43
N ASP A 785 -3.44 13.96 34.82
CA ASP A 785 -3.58 15.34 34.38
C ASP A 785 -3.84 16.23 35.60
N PRO A 786 -2.95 17.19 35.92
CA PRO A 786 -3.13 18.05 37.09
C PRO A 786 -4.46 18.82 37.11
N GLU A 787 -5.01 19.16 35.96
CA GLU A 787 -6.31 19.84 35.82
C GLU A 787 -7.51 18.95 36.14
N GLN A 788 -7.33 17.62 36.09
CA GLN A 788 -8.37 16.63 36.38
C GLN A 788 -8.29 16.04 37.81
N LYS A 789 -7.31 16.47 38.63
CA LYS A 789 -7.05 15.87 39.96
C LYS A 789 -8.32 15.79 40.85
N VAL A 790 -9.06 16.91 40.98
CA VAL A 790 -10.27 16.97 41.80
C VAL A 790 -11.34 15.99 41.31
N LYS A 791 -11.55 15.94 40.00
CA LYS A 791 -12.53 15.02 39.40
C LYS A 791 -12.12 13.56 39.53
N ALA A 792 -10.82 13.28 39.44
CA ALA A 792 -10.29 11.94 39.65
C ALA A 792 -10.49 11.48 41.08
N GLU A 793 -10.31 12.37 42.07
CA GLU A 793 -10.56 12.09 43.50
C GLU A 793 -12.03 11.86 43.77
N GLU A 794 -12.93 12.71 43.28
CA GLU A 794 -14.37 12.56 43.38
C GLU A 794 -14.89 11.26 42.74
N ALA A 795 -14.27 10.80 41.66
CA ALA A 795 -14.60 9.55 40.97
C ALA A 795 -13.96 8.30 41.59
N GLY A 796 -13.12 8.44 42.64
CA GLY A 796 -12.34 7.33 43.20
C GLY A 796 -11.30 6.77 42.20
N ALA A 797 -10.86 7.56 41.22
CA ALA A 797 -9.89 7.20 40.19
C ALA A 797 -8.50 7.79 40.43
N LEU A 798 -8.22 8.26 41.64
CA LEU A 798 -6.93 8.79 42.11
C LEU A 798 -6.26 7.82 43.07
N VAL A 799 -4.99 7.54 42.87
CA VAL A 799 -4.16 6.75 43.80
C VAL A 799 -2.86 7.54 44.03
N ASN A 800 -2.51 7.72 45.31
CA ASN A 800 -1.23 8.27 45.74
C ASN A 800 -0.27 7.13 46.08
N ILE A 801 0.91 7.12 45.49
CA ILE A 801 1.99 6.15 45.74
C ILE A 801 3.25 6.92 46.05
N ASN A 802 3.76 6.78 47.25
CA ASN A 802 4.98 7.43 47.73
C ASN A 802 5.01 8.97 47.48
N GLY A 803 3.86 9.62 47.64
CA GLY A 803 3.73 11.09 47.43
C GLY A 803 3.46 11.54 46.02
N GLN A 804 3.42 10.62 45.05
CA GLN A 804 3.06 10.91 43.64
C GLN A 804 1.62 10.43 43.38
N ASP A 805 0.86 11.30 42.71
CA ASP A 805 -0.55 11.02 42.33
C ASP A 805 -0.59 10.39 40.95
N TYR A 806 -1.41 9.35 40.79
CA TYR A 806 -1.67 8.63 39.52
C TYR A 806 -3.17 8.52 39.27
N ALA A 807 -3.54 8.55 37.98
CA ALA A 807 -4.90 8.23 37.57
C ALA A 807 -5.04 6.71 37.32
N THR A 808 -6.21 6.14 37.65
CA THR A 808 -6.53 4.73 37.34
C THR A 808 -7.45 4.60 36.12
N ALA A 809 -7.86 5.72 35.53
CA ALA A 809 -8.63 5.79 34.27
C ALA A 809 -8.09 6.89 33.36
N THR A 810 -8.11 6.63 32.05
CA THR A 810 -7.56 7.56 31.04
C THR A 810 -8.34 8.86 30.86
N SER A 811 -9.60 8.92 31.33
CA SER A 811 -10.40 10.16 31.37
C SER A 811 -9.78 11.26 32.27
N TYR A 812 -8.90 10.88 33.20
CA TYR A 812 -8.17 11.77 34.10
C TYR A 812 -6.67 11.81 33.85
N ALA A 813 -6.23 11.12 32.79
CA ALA A 813 -4.81 10.97 32.49
C ALA A 813 -4.30 12.04 31.51
N GLN A 814 -3.03 12.35 31.65
CA GLN A 814 -2.32 13.25 30.75
C GLN A 814 -1.86 12.51 29.48
N ARG A 815 -2.00 13.18 28.32
CA ARG A 815 -1.39 12.73 27.07
C ARG A 815 0.07 13.21 26.98
N LYS A 816 0.92 12.34 26.40
CA LYS A 816 2.34 12.65 26.16
C LYS A 816 2.71 12.24 24.73
N TRP A 817 3.76 12.85 24.23
CA TRP A 817 4.39 12.43 22.97
C TRP A 817 5.04 11.06 23.14
N ALA A 818 4.69 10.12 22.26
CA ALA A 818 5.11 8.73 22.41
C ALA A 818 5.90 8.21 21.19
N GLY A 819 6.32 9.11 20.29
CA GLY A 819 7.14 8.80 19.12
C GLY A 819 6.34 8.70 17.82
N SER A 820 7.05 8.70 16.69
CA SER A 820 6.46 8.73 15.35
C SER A 820 6.15 7.33 14.81
N ALA A 821 5.10 7.22 14.00
CA ALA A 821 4.81 6.02 13.20
C ALA A 821 5.78 5.85 12.03
N LEU A 822 6.36 6.95 11.54
CA LEU A 822 7.25 6.91 10.38
C LEU A 822 8.61 6.31 10.76
N PRO A 823 9.18 5.46 9.90
CA PRO A 823 10.50 4.88 10.14
C PRO A 823 11.61 5.94 10.03
N THR A 824 12.69 5.74 10.77
CA THR A 824 13.91 6.54 10.66
C THR A 824 14.69 6.20 9.39
N VAL A 825 14.73 4.91 9.04
CA VAL A 825 15.39 4.41 7.84
C VAL A 825 14.63 3.23 7.26
N TYR A 826 14.51 3.19 5.93
CA TYR A 826 13.96 2.06 5.20
C TYR A 826 14.74 1.81 3.91
N GLY A 827 14.67 0.60 3.38
CA GLY A 827 15.40 0.24 2.18
C GLY A 827 15.35 -1.23 1.82
N SER A 828 16.36 -1.66 1.07
CA SER A 828 16.46 -3.04 0.60
C SER A 828 17.91 -3.55 0.57
N ILE A 829 18.04 -4.86 0.61
CA ILE A 829 19.28 -5.60 0.35
C ILE A 829 18.97 -6.61 -0.74
N SER A 830 19.71 -6.56 -1.83
CA SER A 830 19.55 -7.46 -2.96
C SER A 830 20.84 -8.25 -3.25
N SER A 831 20.68 -9.47 -3.71
CA SER A 831 21.80 -10.33 -4.16
C SER A 831 21.38 -11.07 -5.41
N ALA A 832 22.16 -10.96 -6.48
CA ALA A 832 21.96 -11.69 -7.73
C ALA A 832 23.23 -12.49 -8.07
N LEU A 833 23.13 -13.80 -7.94
CA LEU A 833 24.22 -14.74 -8.21
C LEU A 833 23.90 -15.53 -9.47
N SER A 834 24.78 -15.46 -10.46
CA SER A 834 24.68 -16.27 -11.68
C SER A 834 25.85 -17.26 -11.73
N TRP A 835 25.54 -18.50 -12.04
CA TRP A 835 26.53 -19.55 -12.31
C TRP A 835 26.15 -20.28 -13.60
N LYS A 836 26.93 -20.02 -14.65
CA LYS A 836 26.63 -20.54 -16.01
C LYS A 836 25.18 -20.17 -16.39
N ASN A 837 24.29 -21.19 -16.48
CA ASN A 837 22.90 -21.06 -16.86
C ASN A 837 21.94 -20.90 -15.66
N TRP A 838 22.46 -20.93 -14.42
CA TRP A 838 21.69 -20.76 -13.21
C TRP A 838 21.71 -19.30 -12.74
N ASN A 839 20.57 -18.79 -12.31
CA ASN A 839 20.48 -17.47 -11.69
C ASN A 839 19.67 -17.55 -10.41
N LEU A 840 20.30 -17.17 -9.29
CA LEU A 840 19.68 -17.05 -7.97
C LEU A 840 19.56 -15.57 -7.62
N ASN A 841 18.33 -15.12 -7.29
CA ASN A 841 18.10 -13.76 -6.83
C ASN A 841 17.44 -13.78 -5.46
N MET A 842 17.87 -12.87 -4.61
CA MET A 842 17.33 -12.66 -3.27
C MET A 842 17.10 -11.16 -3.07
N LEU A 843 15.96 -10.83 -2.46
CA LEU A 843 15.61 -9.46 -2.08
C LEU A 843 15.08 -9.45 -0.66
N PHE A 844 15.67 -8.64 0.17
CA PHE A 844 15.17 -8.30 1.50
C PHE A 844 14.73 -6.85 1.50
N THR A 845 13.61 -6.56 2.15
CA THR A 845 13.17 -5.20 2.43
C THR A 845 13.13 -4.98 3.93
N TYR A 846 13.53 -3.80 4.37
CA TYR A 846 13.57 -3.45 5.79
C TYR A 846 13.06 -2.05 6.06
N SER A 847 12.55 -1.88 7.27
CA SER A 847 12.16 -0.59 7.83
C SER A 847 12.55 -0.60 9.30
N LEU A 848 13.29 0.41 9.75
CA LEU A 848 13.82 0.50 11.11
C LEU A 848 13.39 1.82 11.75
N GLY A 849 13.09 1.76 13.05
CA GLY A 849 12.48 2.86 13.78
C GLY A 849 10.97 2.91 13.54
N GLY A 850 10.34 3.95 14.09
CA GLY A 850 8.89 4.07 14.07
C GLY A 850 8.19 3.21 15.10
N LYS A 851 6.94 3.56 15.36
CA LYS A 851 6.04 2.85 16.28
C LYS A 851 4.72 2.54 15.58
N THR A 852 4.06 1.50 16.04
CA THR A 852 2.69 1.15 15.63
C THR A 852 1.85 0.85 16.86
N TYR A 853 0.60 1.29 16.84
CA TYR A 853 -0.39 0.89 17.85
C TYR A 853 -0.90 -0.50 17.50
N ASP A 854 -0.56 -1.47 18.36
CA ASP A 854 -0.97 -2.86 18.18
C ASP A 854 -2.38 -3.07 18.77
N GLY A 855 -3.39 -2.58 18.04
CA GLY A 855 -4.79 -2.66 18.46
C GLY A 855 -5.30 -4.09 18.58
N SER A 856 -4.82 -4.99 17.73
CA SER A 856 -5.19 -6.40 17.78
C SER A 856 -4.67 -7.07 19.05
N TYR A 857 -3.43 -6.81 19.44
CA TYR A 857 -2.89 -7.31 20.71
C TYR A 857 -3.59 -6.68 21.91
N SER A 858 -3.83 -5.36 21.88
CA SER A 858 -4.59 -4.66 22.93
C SER A 858 -5.96 -5.30 23.15
N SER A 859 -6.67 -5.63 22.07
CA SER A 859 -7.98 -6.30 22.14
C SER A 859 -7.87 -7.72 22.67
N LEU A 860 -6.85 -8.49 22.29
CA LEU A 860 -6.60 -9.84 22.80
C LEU A 860 -6.13 -9.88 24.27
N MET A 861 -5.69 -8.75 24.82
CA MET A 861 -5.37 -8.58 26.26
C MET A 861 -6.55 -8.05 27.07
N GLY A 862 -7.63 -7.64 26.39
CA GLY A 862 -8.87 -7.22 27.03
C GLY A 862 -9.80 -8.39 27.34
N VAL A 863 -10.56 -8.28 28.40
CA VAL A 863 -11.60 -9.25 28.80
C VAL A 863 -12.93 -8.52 28.92
N SER A 864 -14.04 -9.17 28.55
CA SER A 864 -15.39 -8.59 28.68
C SER A 864 -16.41 -9.68 28.89
N GLU A 865 -17.40 -9.43 29.70
CA GLU A 865 -18.46 -10.37 29.98
C GLU A 865 -19.62 -10.27 28.98
N SER A 866 -19.99 -9.05 28.56
CA SER A 866 -21.18 -8.85 27.74
C SER A 866 -20.80 -8.73 26.23
N GLY A 867 -21.52 -9.40 25.34
CA GLY A 867 -21.42 -9.31 23.91
C GLY A 867 -20.06 -9.72 23.29
N ALA A 868 -18.99 -9.45 24.01
CA ALA A 868 -17.62 -9.82 23.68
C ALA A 868 -17.00 -10.77 24.74
N ALA A 869 -17.76 -11.30 25.67
CA ALA A 869 -17.29 -12.27 26.65
C ALA A 869 -16.66 -13.50 26.01
N GLY A 870 -17.03 -13.75 24.76
CA GLY A 870 -16.43 -14.79 23.96
C GLY A 870 -15.11 -14.43 23.28
N SER A 871 -14.51 -13.28 23.52
CA SER A 871 -13.25 -12.89 22.83
C SER A 871 -12.08 -13.81 23.19
N ALA A 872 -11.30 -14.19 22.20
CA ALA A 872 -10.05 -14.92 22.39
C ALA A 872 -9.05 -14.06 23.17
N TYR A 873 -8.17 -14.70 23.93
CA TYR A 873 -7.13 -14.01 24.69
C TYR A 873 -5.73 -14.37 24.17
N HIS A 874 -4.83 -13.40 24.19
CA HIS A 874 -3.42 -13.66 23.94
C HIS A 874 -2.81 -14.45 25.10
N LYS A 875 -1.83 -15.32 24.80
CA LYS A 875 -1.17 -16.14 25.84
C LYS A 875 -0.53 -15.31 26.96
N ASP A 876 -0.11 -14.08 26.69
CA ASP A 876 0.51 -13.20 27.69
C ASP A 876 -0.45 -12.81 28.82
N ILE A 877 -1.77 -12.97 28.61
CA ILE A 877 -2.78 -12.71 29.65
C ILE A 877 -2.59 -13.60 30.89
N LEU A 878 -1.95 -14.77 30.72
CA LEU A 878 -1.59 -15.66 31.82
C LEU A 878 -0.56 -15.06 32.80
N ASN A 879 0.17 -14.02 32.36
CA ASN A 879 1.11 -13.28 33.16
C ASN A 879 0.46 -12.07 33.89
N SER A 880 -0.88 -11.97 33.85
CA SER A 880 -1.60 -10.90 34.52
C SER A 880 -1.40 -11.00 36.04
N TRP A 881 -1.44 -9.84 36.68
CA TRP A 881 -1.35 -9.76 38.14
C TRP A 881 -2.37 -10.71 38.81
N ASN A 882 -1.89 -11.51 39.75
CA ASN A 882 -2.70 -12.52 40.46
C ASN A 882 -2.43 -12.45 41.96
N GLY A 883 -2.53 -11.27 42.56
CA GLY A 883 -2.32 -11.03 43.98
C GLY A 883 -1.05 -10.24 44.27
N ALA A 884 -1.07 -9.51 45.37
CA ALA A 884 0.09 -8.70 45.78
C ALA A 884 1.28 -9.60 46.11
N PRO A 885 2.51 -9.27 45.64
CA PRO A 885 3.70 -10.01 46.04
C PRO A 885 3.88 -10.04 47.57
N ALA A 886 4.42 -11.13 48.08
CA ALA A 886 4.65 -11.30 49.51
C ALA A 886 5.55 -10.15 50.05
N GLY A 887 5.09 -9.50 51.14
CA GLY A 887 5.78 -8.38 51.78
C GLY A 887 5.60 -7.01 51.07
N MET A 888 4.79 -6.93 50.03
CA MET A 888 4.44 -5.65 49.37
C MET A 888 3.54 -4.81 50.32
N THR A 889 3.89 -3.54 50.47
CA THR A 889 3.17 -2.57 51.30
C THR A 889 2.88 -1.29 50.50
N GLU A 890 2.06 -0.40 51.06
CA GLU A 890 1.72 0.90 50.46
C GLU A 890 2.94 1.76 50.16
N THR A 891 4.03 1.62 50.92
CA THR A 891 5.27 2.40 50.81
C THR A 891 6.40 1.63 50.13
N SER A 892 6.14 0.44 49.60
CA SER A 892 7.19 -0.34 48.91
C SER A 892 7.70 0.42 47.68
N PRO A 893 9.04 0.55 47.49
CA PRO A 893 9.61 1.31 46.40
C PRO A 893 9.34 0.68 45.02
N ASN A 894 9.09 -0.62 44.98
CA ASN A 894 8.77 -1.39 43.78
C ASN A 894 7.26 -1.67 43.63
N ARG A 895 6.40 -0.86 44.26
CA ARG A 895 4.96 -1.01 44.17
C ARG A 895 4.43 -0.82 42.75
N ILE A 896 5.09 0.00 41.92
CA ILE A 896 4.76 0.17 40.51
C ILE A 896 5.66 -0.74 39.69
N ASP A 897 5.04 -1.64 38.91
CA ASP A 897 5.71 -2.42 37.87
C ASP A 897 5.45 -1.80 36.50
N PRO A 898 6.43 -1.13 35.89
CA PRO A 898 6.25 -0.48 34.60
C PRO A 898 6.00 -1.46 33.43
N ASN A 899 6.35 -2.73 33.58
CA ASN A 899 6.14 -3.78 32.60
C ASN A 899 5.02 -4.75 33.00
N GLY A 900 4.35 -4.48 34.10
CA GLY A 900 3.29 -5.33 34.64
C GLY A 900 2.08 -5.45 33.70
N ILE A 901 1.45 -6.60 33.74
CA ILE A 901 0.15 -6.82 33.11
C ILE A 901 -0.89 -6.71 34.22
N PRO A 902 -1.90 -5.81 34.12
CA PRO A 902 -2.89 -5.61 35.14
C PRO A 902 -3.72 -6.87 35.38
N ARG A 903 -4.44 -6.93 36.51
CA ARG A 903 -5.37 -8.00 36.73
C ARG A 903 -6.40 -8.08 35.62
N ILE A 904 -6.87 -9.27 35.32
CA ILE A 904 -7.99 -9.47 34.41
C ILE A 904 -9.31 -9.37 35.19
N ASP A 905 -10.21 -8.50 34.70
CA ASP A 905 -11.47 -8.18 35.41
C ASP A 905 -12.53 -7.78 34.36
N TYR A 906 -13.62 -8.54 34.28
CA TYR A 906 -14.66 -8.33 33.28
C TYR A 906 -15.28 -6.92 33.32
N TYR A 907 -15.42 -6.30 34.49
CA TYR A 907 -16.06 -4.99 34.64
C TYR A 907 -15.09 -3.81 34.59
N LYS A 908 -13.80 -4.05 34.74
CA LYS A 908 -12.75 -3.01 34.75
C LYS A 908 -11.81 -3.04 33.56
N SER A 909 -12.06 -3.93 32.60
CA SER A 909 -11.14 -4.12 31.44
C SER A 909 -10.94 -2.85 30.62
N SER A 910 -11.96 -2.01 30.46
CA SER A 910 -11.88 -0.73 29.78
C SER A 910 -10.88 0.25 30.41
N ASP A 911 -10.76 0.25 31.74
CA ASP A 911 -9.81 1.09 32.47
C ASP A 911 -8.42 0.43 32.52
N LEU A 912 -8.38 -0.90 32.79
CA LEU A 912 -7.16 -1.68 32.93
C LEU A 912 -6.37 -1.82 31.61
N ASN A 913 -7.09 -1.87 30.49
CA ASN A 913 -6.51 -2.02 29.15
C ASN A 913 -6.83 -0.83 28.23
N ALA A 914 -6.99 0.37 28.80
CA ALA A 914 -7.33 1.56 28.06
C ALA A 914 -6.28 1.91 26.98
N THR A 915 -6.73 2.61 25.95
CA THR A 915 -5.86 3.15 24.89
C THR A 915 -4.76 4.03 25.49
N SER A 916 -3.52 3.64 25.33
CA SER A 916 -2.34 4.31 25.88
C SER A 916 -1.09 3.94 25.11
N ASP A 917 0.04 4.55 25.44
CA ASP A 917 1.35 4.22 24.86
C ASP A 917 1.87 2.81 25.26
N ARG A 918 1.25 2.14 26.21
CA ARG A 918 1.49 0.72 26.53
C ARG A 918 1.38 -0.19 25.30
N TRP A 919 0.49 0.14 24.38
CA TRP A 919 0.20 -0.66 23.20
C TRP A 919 1.03 -0.26 21.98
N LEU A 920 1.89 0.75 22.12
CA LEU A 920 2.82 1.15 21.08
C LEU A 920 4.03 0.22 21.07
N VAL A 921 4.24 -0.45 19.95
CA VAL A 921 5.39 -1.33 19.74
C VAL A 921 6.24 -0.81 18.58
N SER A 922 7.46 -1.32 18.45
CA SER A 922 8.31 -1.01 17.30
C SER A 922 7.63 -1.49 16.00
N SER A 923 7.55 -0.61 14.99
CA SER A 923 7.13 -0.99 13.64
C SER A 923 8.28 -1.49 12.76
N SER A 924 9.47 -1.68 13.35
CA SER A 924 10.63 -2.19 12.62
C SER A 924 10.38 -3.60 12.10
N TYR A 925 10.81 -3.85 10.87
CA TYR A 925 10.70 -5.17 10.24
C TYR A 925 11.86 -5.47 9.29
N LEU A 926 12.06 -6.76 9.04
CA LEU A 926 12.83 -7.31 7.93
C LEU A 926 11.96 -8.37 7.23
N VAL A 927 11.71 -8.19 5.94
CA VAL A 927 11.00 -9.16 5.10
C VAL A 927 11.96 -9.80 4.12
N PHE A 928 12.05 -11.14 4.09
CA PHE A 928 12.62 -11.83 2.94
C PHE A 928 11.61 -11.82 1.80
N LYS A 929 11.72 -10.77 0.98
CA LYS A 929 10.69 -10.38 0.03
C LYS A 929 10.60 -11.31 -1.17
N ASN A 930 11.73 -11.63 -1.79
CA ASN A 930 11.78 -12.48 -2.97
C ASN A 930 12.99 -13.40 -2.94
N LEU A 931 12.76 -14.66 -3.21
CA LEU A 931 13.77 -15.66 -3.55
C LEU A 931 13.38 -16.27 -4.88
N SER A 932 14.22 -16.15 -5.91
CA SER A 932 13.97 -16.76 -7.21
C SER A 932 15.19 -17.48 -7.76
N LEU A 933 14.97 -18.69 -8.27
CA LEU A 933 15.96 -19.53 -8.95
C LEU A 933 15.47 -19.76 -10.36
N SER A 934 16.31 -19.45 -11.36
CA SER A 934 16.02 -19.76 -12.76
C SER A 934 17.15 -20.55 -13.42
N TYR A 935 16.78 -21.39 -14.37
CA TYR A 935 17.70 -22.18 -15.18
C TYR A 935 17.36 -22.03 -16.66
N GLU A 936 18.32 -21.55 -17.44
CA GLU A 936 18.20 -21.46 -18.88
C GLU A 936 18.75 -22.73 -19.52
N LEU A 937 17.93 -23.47 -20.28
CA LEU A 937 18.35 -24.71 -20.90
C LEU A 937 19.35 -24.43 -22.02
N PRO A 938 20.37 -25.30 -22.18
CA PRO A 938 21.37 -25.15 -23.22
C PRO A 938 20.74 -25.18 -24.64
N LYS A 939 21.08 -24.23 -25.49
CA LYS A 939 20.54 -24.10 -26.87
C LYS A 939 20.67 -25.38 -27.68
N LYS A 940 21.67 -26.22 -27.39
CA LYS A 940 21.89 -27.51 -28.06
C LYS A 940 20.70 -28.45 -27.96
N TRP A 941 19.97 -28.43 -26.83
CA TRP A 941 18.83 -29.32 -26.57
C TRP A 941 17.58 -28.92 -27.32
N MET A 942 17.50 -27.63 -27.72
CA MET A 942 16.29 -27.02 -28.30
C MET A 942 16.34 -26.90 -29.84
N LYS A 943 17.54 -27.06 -30.44
CA LYS A 943 17.73 -26.84 -31.87
C LYS A 943 16.81 -27.67 -32.77
N ASN A 944 16.45 -28.90 -32.35
CA ASN A 944 15.57 -29.79 -33.11
C ASN A 944 14.09 -29.58 -32.85
N LEU A 945 13.72 -28.71 -31.84
CA LEU A 945 12.33 -28.46 -31.44
C LEU A 945 11.78 -27.15 -32.01
N GLY A 946 12.59 -26.40 -32.79
CA GLY A 946 12.19 -25.08 -33.30
C GLY A 946 12.05 -24.03 -32.21
N ILE A 947 12.67 -24.25 -31.02
CA ILE A 947 12.61 -23.37 -29.87
C ILE A 947 13.95 -22.63 -29.74
N GLU A 948 13.93 -21.29 -29.65
CA GLU A 948 15.14 -20.48 -29.51
C GLU A 948 15.66 -20.42 -28.06
N GLY A 949 14.75 -20.52 -27.07
CA GLY A 949 15.08 -20.47 -25.65
C GLY A 949 14.01 -21.12 -24.76
N LEU A 950 14.47 -21.78 -23.69
CA LEU A 950 13.61 -22.37 -22.67
C LEU A 950 14.19 -22.06 -21.29
N MET A 951 13.43 -21.39 -20.44
CA MET A 951 13.82 -21.06 -19.08
C MET A 951 12.80 -21.62 -18.10
N LEU A 952 13.32 -22.33 -17.09
CA LEU A 952 12.55 -22.77 -15.93
C LEU A 952 12.80 -21.79 -14.79
N ASN A 953 11.78 -21.43 -14.04
CA ASN A 953 11.91 -20.61 -12.85
C ASN A 953 11.11 -21.20 -11.67
N ALA A 954 11.65 -21.02 -10.47
CA ALA A 954 10.98 -21.30 -9.22
C ALA A 954 11.22 -20.11 -8.29
N GLY A 955 10.21 -19.69 -7.54
CA GLY A 955 10.35 -18.54 -6.67
C GLY A 955 9.39 -18.53 -5.49
N VAL A 956 9.73 -17.74 -4.50
CA VAL A 956 8.90 -17.49 -3.32
C VAL A 956 8.86 -15.98 -3.05
N GLU A 957 7.66 -15.43 -2.91
CA GLU A 957 7.45 -14.07 -2.40
C GLU A 957 7.03 -14.13 -0.92
N ASN A 958 7.53 -13.18 -0.13
CA ASN A 958 7.22 -13.02 1.29
C ASN A 958 7.53 -14.29 2.10
N LEU A 959 8.76 -14.82 1.97
CA LEU A 959 9.16 -16.09 2.60
C LEU A 959 9.00 -16.04 4.13
N PHE A 960 9.42 -14.92 4.76
CA PHE A 960 9.17 -14.63 6.17
C PHE A 960 9.23 -13.13 6.45
N THR A 961 8.60 -12.73 7.56
CA THR A 961 8.65 -11.37 8.12
C THR A 961 9.13 -11.46 9.57
N LEU A 962 10.20 -10.73 9.90
CA LEU A 962 10.64 -10.51 11.27
C LEU A 962 10.10 -9.16 11.74
N THR A 963 9.41 -9.15 12.86
CA THR A 963 8.76 -7.99 13.45
C THR A 963 8.75 -8.08 14.97
N ALA A 964 8.34 -7.01 15.66
CA ALA A 964 8.39 -6.93 17.13
C ALA A 964 7.52 -7.99 17.84
N ARG A 965 6.43 -8.44 17.21
CA ARG A 965 5.52 -9.44 17.78
C ARG A 965 4.97 -10.36 16.70
N LYS A 966 4.86 -11.65 16.99
CA LYS A 966 4.15 -12.62 16.14
C LYS A 966 2.68 -12.17 15.96
N GLY A 967 2.18 -12.19 14.74
CA GLY A 967 0.83 -11.74 14.38
C GLY A 967 0.75 -10.30 13.90
N LEU A 968 1.68 -9.44 14.30
CA LEU A 968 1.70 -8.04 13.88
C LEU A 968 2.05 -7.93 12.39
N ASN A 969 1.20 -7.20 11.63
CA ASN A 969 1.52 -6.78 10.27
C ASN A 969 2.13 -5.36 10.28
N PRO A 970 3.46 -5.20 10.20
CA PRO A 970 4.12 -3.91 10.28
C PRO A 970 3.97 -3.07 9.00
N GLN A 971 3.48 -3.69 7.91
CA GLN A 971 3.25 -3.05 6.61
C GLN A 971 1.77 -2.71 6.37
N TYR A 972 0.94 -2.69 7.43
CA TYR A 972 -0.50 -2.40 7.31
C TYR A 972 -0.76 -0.97 6.87
N SER A 973 -0.21 0.00 7.57
CA SER A 973 -0.45 1.42 7.32
C SER A 973 0.80 2.27 7.54
N PHE A 974 0.81 3.46 6.96
CA PHE A 974 1.89 4.43 7.18
C PHE A 974 1.66 5.28 8.45
N ASN A 975 0.43 5.34 8.95
CA ASN A 975 0.07 6.15 10.12
C ASN A 975 0.23 5.39 11.46
N GLY A 976 0.75 4.15 11.41
CA GLY A 976 0.99 3.35 12.62
C GLY A 976 -0.26 2.73 13.23
N GLY A 977 -1.37 2.65 12.52
CA GLY A 977 -2.52 1.84 12.90
C GLY A 977 -2.30 0.36 12.54
N SER A 978 -2.95 -0.54 13.27
CA SER A 978 -3.14 -1.95 12.90
C SER A 978 -4.64 -2.23 12.79
N ASP A 979 -5.02 -3.21 11.97
CA ASP A 979 -6.42 -3.56 11.76
C ASP A 979 -6.56 -5.03 11.38
N ASP A 980 -7.81 -5.53 11.46
CA ASP A 980 -8.17 -6.90 11.15
C ASP A 980 -8.46 -7.03 9.66
N THR A 981 -7.41 -7.19 8.86
CA THR A 981 -7.50 -7.24 7.40
C THR A 981 -6.71 -8.40 6.82
N TYR A 982 -6.87 -8.57 5.51
CA TYR A 982 -6.13 -9.54 4.73
C TYR A 982 -4.61 -9.27 4.84
N VAL A 983 -3.88 -10.15 5.49
CA VAL A 983 -2.41 -10.02 5.60
C VAL A 983 -1.73 -10.45 4.31
N THR A 984 -0.50 -10.00 4.11
CA THR A 984 0.32 -10.35 2.95
C THR A 984 0.45 -11.86 2.78
N ALA A 985 0.18 -12.35 1.58
CA ALA A 985 0.30 -13.77 1.26
C ALA A 985 1.77 -14.16 1.01
N ARG A 986 2.13 -15.38 1.40
CA ARG A 986 3.32 -16.06 0.90
C ARG A 986 2.95 -16.78 -0.39
N VAL A 987 3.75 -16.61 -1.45
CA VAL A 987 3.46 -17.17 -2.76
C VAL A 987 4.63 -18.02 -3.23
N TYR A 988 4.40 -19.31 -3.43
CA TYR A 988 5.33 -20.22 -4.10
C TYR A 988 4.95 -20.25 -5.58
N ASN A 989 5.90 -20.08 -6.48
CA ASN A 989 5.67 -20.02 -7.91
C ASN A 989 6.63 -20.89 -8.69
N PHE A 990 6.11 -21.55 -9.72
CA PHE A 990 6.87 -22.30 -10.71
C PHE A 990 6.51 -21.80 -12.10
N GLY A 991 7.50 -21.52 -12.92
CA GLY A 991 7.29 -20.91 -14.21
C GLY A 991 8.13 -21.53 -15.32
N LEU A 992 7.60 -21.40 -16.53
CA LEU A 992 8.21 -21.80 -17.79
C LEU A 992 8.12 -20.64 -18.78
N THR A 993 9.24 -20.27 -19.39
CA THR A 993 9.29 -19.32 -20.49
C THR A 993 9.86 -20.00 -21.73
N VAL A 994 9.09 -19.98 -22.81
CA VAL A 994 9.48 -20.52 -24.12
C VAL A 994 9.62 -19.39 -25.13
N LYS A 995 10.72 -19.34 -25.84
CA LYS A 995 10.96 -18.41 -26.95
C LYS A 995 11.06 -19.18 -28.25
N PHE A 996 10.29 -18.74 -29.25
CA PHE A 996 10.22 -19.33 -30.59
C PHE A 996 10.85 -18.43 -31.62
#